data_ae500f6b2a67eb68a6c11042e1879d3e
#
_entry.id   ae500f6b2a67eb68a6c11042e1879d3e
#
_cell.length_a   1.000
_cell.length_b   1.000
_cell.length_c   1.000
_cell.angle_alpha   90.00
_cell.angle_beta   90.00
_cell.angle_gamma   90.00
#
_symmetry.space_group_name_H-M   'P 1'
#
loop_
_entity.id
_entity.type
_entity.pdbx_description
1 polymer ?
#
loop_
_entity_poly.entity_id
_entity_poly.type
_entity_poly.pdbx_seq_one_letter_code
_entity_poly.pdbx_strand_id
1 'polypeptide(L)'
;MNQRFLQITTLLFALFSLSKSSAQSVTALKTEYLVNPIGLDSTNPRFTWQMDDASQGAKQSTYRILVDTDSASLIKANAKLWNTGWVKSDQNLIVYSGQLLKPFTKYFWRVDIADGNNKKSNKANIASFETGMMKMENWQGSWISDTENTKLKPAPYFRNTFNANKKIKSARAYIAAAGLYELSINGKKIGNHRMDPMYTRFDRRTLYVTYDVTDAIKQGKNAIGVLLGNGWYNHQSTAVWYFDRAPWRNRPTFCLDVRLTYEDGTTETIKSGKGWKTALSPIIFNSIYTAEHYDARLEKTDWNTPNFDDKGWKDVMFRSAPSKNIVAQALHPIRDVEEIASKSIRKFNDTTYLFDLGKNISGVSKITVNGPAGTVIKLKHGERLYPNGHVDISNIDAHYRPTDNTDPFQTDILILNGKGKQSFMPHFNYKGFQYVEVTSSGPIQLQKEDLVGYFMHSDVPVVGEVKSSQPIINKIYYATNNSYLSNLFGYPTDCPQREKNGWTGDAQIAIETGLYGFDGITIYEKWLADHRDEQQPNGVLPSIIPTDGWGYEWGNGPDWTSTIAIIPWNVYLFYGDQKLLADCYPNIRKYVNHIDETYPTGLTTWGLGDWIPVKSKSPVELTSTCYYYADVVILAKAAKILGKNDDYLKYTALAKKIKDAFNAKYLNKEKGIYNTGIQTEMSVPLYWKIVPEESVALVAKNLAKRVEADGFHLDVGLLGTKAILNALSENGYSDVAYKVAAQKTYPSWGWWMENGATTLYENWPIDAKSDISMNHIMFGEIGAWLYKSPGGIKPDEKQPGFKHIILDPHIMEGLDNFEASHIGPYGKISSAWKRTNNGIRYDITIPANSTASINLPVNSGASISVNGKITSSNKIDLAAGKYVIEQKVGK
;
A
#
# COMPACT_ATOMS: atom_id res chain seq x y z
N MET A 1 -62.00 -39.93 50.06
CA MET A 1 -61.31 -41.25 49.86
C MET A 1 -60.09 -41.04 48.99
N ASN A 2 -58.94 -41.38 49.52
CA ASN A 2 -57.63 -41.53 48.97
C ASN A 2 -56.81 -40.28 48.60
N GLN A 3 -56.01 -39.87 49.50
CA GLN A 3 -54.74 -39.18 49.38
C GLN A 3 -53.75 -40.08 48.66
N ARG A 4 -52.92 -39.44 47.75
CA ARG A 4 -51.59 -39.93 47.44
C ARG A 4 -50.61 -38.79 47.40
N PHE A 5 -49.59 -38.89 48.26
CA PHE A 5 -48.39 -38.09 48.35
C PHE A 5 -47.62 -38.09 47.02
N LEU A 6 -47.18 -36.93 46.63
CA LEU A 6 -46.21 -36.77 45.59
C LEU A 6 -44.94 -36.20 46.17
N GLN A 7 -43.93 -37.06 46.33
CA GLN A 7 -42.56 -36.63 46.67
C GLN A 7 -41.93 -35.82 45.54
N ILE A 8 -41.51 -34.59 45.86
CA ILE A 8 -40.69 -33.72 44.93
C ILE A 8 -39.24 -34.09 45.14
N THR A 9 -38.65 -34.80 44.18
CA THR A 9 -37.21 -35.02 44.06
C THR A 9 -36.59 -33.84 43.35
N THR A 10 -35.85 -33.04 44.06
CA THR A 10 -35.07 -31.91 43.52
C THR A 10 -33.85 -32.45 42.77
N LEU A 11 -33.90 -32.47 41.47
CA LEU A 11 -32.75 -32.79 40.62
C LEU A 11 -31.93 -31.51 40.41
N LEU A 12 -30.76 -31.41 41.05
CA LEU A 12 -29.74 -30.41 40.74
C LEU A 12 -29.16 -30.71 39.34
N PHE A 13 -29.58 -29.96 38.33
CA PHE A 13 -28.88 -29.90 37.05
C PHE A 13 -27.63 -29.00 37.24
N ALA A 14 -26.48 -29.61 37.45
CA ALA A 14 -25.19 -28.95 37.25
C ALA A 14 -25.05 -28.70 35.77
N LEU A 15 -25.28 -27.47 35.33
CA LEU A 15 -24.92 -26.98 33.99
C LEU A 15 -23.37 -26.95 33.92
N PHE A 16 -22.79 -28.06 33.54
CA PHE A 16 -21.47 -28.06 32.95
C PHE A 16 -21.59 -27.32 31.58
N SER A 17 -21.23 -26.05 31.56
CA SER A 17 -20.92 -25.37 30.34
C SER A 17 -19.72 -26.07 29.67
N LEU A 18 -20.02 -27.02 28.80
CA LEU A 18 -19.07 -27.54 27.84
C LEU A 18 -18.61 -26.34 26.98
N SER A 19 -17.58 -25.65 27.45
CA SER A 19 -16.77 -24.81 26.54
C SER A 19 -16.32 -25.76 25.44
N LYS A 20 -16.89 -25.62 24.23
CA LYS A 20 -16.32 -26.23 23.04
C LYS A 20 -14.88 -25.76 22.98
N SER A 21 -13.94 -26.59 23.39
CA SER A 21 -12.52 -26.39 23.15
C SER A 21 -12.38 -26.24 21.64
N SER A 22 -12.21 -25.03 21.17
CA SER A 22 -11.85 -24.78 19.78
C SER A 22 -10.58 -25.58 19.52
N ALA A 23 -10.62 -26.45 18.56
CA ALA A 23 -9.45 -27.25 18.25
C ALA A 23 -8.41 -26.35 17.60
N GLN A 24 -7.19 -26.34 18.14
CA GLN A 24 -6.03 -25.64 17.61
C GLN A 24 -5.88 -25.92 16.11
N SER A 25 -5.86 -24.84 15.30
CA SER A 25 -5.69 -24.94 13.85
C SER A 25 -4.63 -23.97 13.33
N VAL A 26 -4.16 -24.25 12.11
CA VAL A 26 -3.24 -23.37 11.38
C VAL A 26 -3.99 -22.69 10.26
N THR A 27 -3.86 -21.38 10.19
CA THR A 27 -4.55 -20.52 9.20
C THR A 27 -3.58 -19.55 8.55
N ALA A 28 -4.08 -18.76 7.60
CA ALA A 28 -3.34 -17.67 6.93
C ALA A 28 -1.97 -18.10 6.38
N LEU A 29 -1.90 -19.30 5.75
CA LEU A 29 -0.66 -19.77 5.13
C LEU A 29 -0.31 -18.89 3.94
N LYS A 30 0.87 -18.27 3.96
CA LYS A 30 1.37 -17.42 2.88
C LYS A 30 2.80 -17.81 2.49
N THR A 31 3.11 -17.68 1.20
CA THR A 31 4.47 -17.78 0.66
C THR A 31 4.84 -16.40 0.13
N GLU A 32 5.96 -15.82 0.59
CA GLU A 32 6.35 -14.43 0.27
C GLU A 32 5.20 -13.44 0.51
N TYR A 33 4.47 -13.61 1.63
CA TYR A 33 3.30 -12.82 2.05
C TYR A 33 2.09 -12.87 1.10
N LEU A 34 2.10 -13.75 0.10
CA LEU A 34 1.03 -13.96 -0.86
C LEU A 34 0.33 -15.31 -0.66
N VAL A 35 -0.95 -15.38 -1.00
CA VAL A 35 -1.74 -16.61 -0.90
C VAL A 35 -1.62 -17.40 -2.21
N ASN A 36 -1.03 -18.60 -2.16
CA ASN A 36 -0.83 -19.49 -3.30
C ASN A 36 -0.27 -18.78 -4.55
N PRO A 37 0.83 -18.02 -4.43
CA PRO A 37 1.39 -17.27 -5.55
C PRO A 37 1.88 -18.14 -6.67
N ILE A 38 1.80 -17.63 -7.90
CA ILE A 38 2.37 -18.24 -9.10
C ILE A 38 3.45 -17.34 -9.70
N GLY A 39 4.50 -17.97 -10.23
CA GLY A 39 5.55 -17.24 -10.92
C GLY A 39 6.59 -16.58 -10.00
N LEU A 40 6.88 -17.14 -8.83
CA LEU A 40 7.91 -16.61 -7.92
C LEU A 40 9.32 -16.90 -8.44
N ASP A 41 10.22 -15.93 -8.28
CA ASP A 41 11.65 -16.11 -8.58
C ASP A 41 12.50 -16.42 -7.35
N SER A 42 11.92 -16.37 -6.14
CA SER A 42 12.64 -16.65 -4.91
C SER A 42 13.12 -18.10 -4.87
N THR A 43 14.42 -18.30 -4.65
CA THR A 43 15.02 -19.63 -4.45
C THR A 43 14.82 -20.15 -3.03
N ASN A 44 14.60 -19.24 -2.08
CA ASN A 44 14.40 -19.52 -0.66
C ASN A 44 13.20 -18.73 -0.14
N PRO A 45 11.97 -19.09 -0.57
CA PRO A 45 10.78 -18.34 -0.18
C PRO A 45 10.52 -18.40 1.33
N ARG A 46 9.93 -17.30 1.86
CA ARG A 46 9.47 -17.24 3.23
C ARG A 46 8.09 -17.86 3.34
N PHE A 47 7.87 -18.69 4.35
CA PHE A 47 6.58 -19.21 4.75
C PHE A 47 6.11 -18.54 6.03
N THR A 48 4.85 -18.12 6.05
CA THR A 48 4.21 -17.56 7.24
C THR A 48 2.86 -18.24 7.48
N TRP A 49 2.46 -18.30 8.76
CA TRP A 49 1.17 -18.85 9.18
C TRP A 49 0.70 -18.21 10.48
N GLN A 50 -0.56 -18.42 10.81
CA GLN A 50 -1.13 -18.02 12.09
C GLN A 50 -1.66 -19.26 12.83
N MET A 51 -1.57 -19.22 14.16
CA MET A 51 -2.20 -20.18 15.03
C MET A 51 -3.57 -19.65 15.43
N ASP A 52 -4.63 -20.39 15.11
CA ASP A 52 -5.98 -20.08 15.55
C ASP A 52 -6.31 -20.97 16.77
N ASP A 53 -6.26 -20.35 17.95
CA ASP A 53 -6.62 -20.96 19.22
C ASP A 53 -7.09 -19.85 20.18
N ALA A 54 -8.33 -19.92 20.61
CA ALA A 54 -8.93 -18.95 21.51
C ALA A 54 -8.63 -19.21 23.00
N SER A 55 -7.85 -20.25 23.32
CA SER A 55 -7.50 -20.59 24.68
C SER A 55 -6.58 -19.53 25.29
N GLN A 56 -6.77 -19.24 26.57
CA GLN A 56 -5.90 -18.33 27.29
C GLN A 56 -4.49 -18.91 27.41
N GLY A 57 -3.49 -18.11 27.03
CA GLY A 57 -2.10 -18.54 27.02
C GLY A 57 -1.74 -19.43 25.83
N ALA A 58 -2.59 -19.50 24.78
CA ALA A 58 -2.34 -20.30 23.60
C ALA A 58 -0.99 -19.92 22.95
N LYS A 59 -0.09 -20.91 22.87
CA LYS A 59 1.27 -20.69 22.37
C LYS A 59 1.77 -21.92 21.61
N GLN A 60 2.34 -21.69 20.43
CA GLN A 60 3.10 -22.69 19.70
C GLN A 60 4.39 -23.01 20.47
N SER A 61 4.69 -24.29 20.62
CA SER A 61 5.96 -24.75 21.19
C SER A 61 6.86 -25.40 20.17
N THR A 62 6.24 -26.03 19.17
CA THR A 62 6.97 -26.71 18.08
C THR A 62 6.22 -26.54 16.77
N TYR A 63 6.98 -26.61 15.66
CA TYR A 63 6.42 -26.72 14.32
C TYR A 63 7.10 -27.81 13.50
N ARG A 64 6.46 -28.25 12.43
CA ARG A 64 7.04 -29.07 11.37
C ARG A 64 6.54 -28.57 10.03
N ILE A 65 7.46 -28.22 9.12
CA ILE A 65 7.13 -27.83 7.75
C ILE A 65 7.42 -28.99 6.81
N LEU A 66 6.51 -29.19 5.86
CA LEU A 66 6.60 -30.20 4.81
C LEU A 66 6.41 -29.52 3.47
N VAL A 67 7.33 -29.73 2.52
CA VAL A 67 7.25 -29.21 1.13
C VAL A 67 7.49 -30.33 0.14
N ASP A 68 6.64 -30.46 -0.87
CA ASP A 68 6.78 -31.42 -1.96
C ASP A 68 6.10 -30.92 -3.24
N THR A 69 6.35 -31.56 -4.35
CA THR A 69 5.60 -31.36 -5.60
C THR A 69 4.32 -32.20 -5.67
N ASP A 70 4.16 -33.17 -4.77
CA ASP A 70 2.97 -34.00 -4.62
C ASP A 70 2.23 -33.69 -3.31
N SER A 71 1.02 -33.17 -3.40
CA SER A 71 0.20 -32.87 -2.23
C SER A 71 -0.20 -34.12 -1.42
N ALA A 72 -0.26 -35.30 -2.05
CA ALA A 72 -0.57 -36.55 -1.36
C ALA A 72 0.57 -36.99 -0.41
N SER A 73 1.83 -36.68 -0.75
CA SER A 73 2.97 -36.93 0.12
C SER A 73 2.89 -36.12 1.42
N LEU A 74 2.36 -34.90 1.36
CA LEU A 74 2.15 -34.04 2.53
C LEU A 74 1.08 -34.60 3.47
N ILE A 75 0.01 -35.17 2.92
CA ILE A 75 -1.05 -35.80 3.72
C ILE A 75 -0.48 -36.96 4.53
N LYS A 76 0.40 -37.73 3.92
CA LYS A 76 1.08 -38.88 4.56
C LYS A 76 2.28 -38.47 5.44
N ALA A 77 2.58 -37.16 5.52
CA ALA A 77 3.75 -36.60 6.21
C ALA A 77 5.10 -37.20 5.72
N ASN A 78 5.17 -37.52 4.41
CA ASN A 78 6.32 -38.13 3.77
C ASN A 78 6.85 -37.24 2.62
N ALA A 79 7.04 -35.95 2.92
CA ALA A 79 7.60 -34.98 1.98
C ALA A 79 9.07 -35.29 1.67
N LYS A 80 9.44 -35.27 0.38
CA LYS A 80 10.78 -35.61 -0.11
C LYS A 80 11.68 -34.40 -0.32
N LEU A 81 11.10 -33.23 -0.58
CA LEU A 81 11.88 -32.03 -0.90
C LEU A 81 12.32 -31.29 0.36
N TRP A 82 11.44 -31.17 1.34
CA TRP A 82 11.79 -30.60 2.64
C TRP A 82 10.86 -31.10 3.73
N ASN A 83 11.47 -31.57 4.78
CA ASN A 83 10.81 -31.97 6.03
C ASN A 83 11.70 -31.51 7.17
N THR A 84 11.29 -30.49 7.91
CA THR A 84 12.08 -29.94 9.02
C THR A 84 12.17 -30.90 10.22
N GLY A 85 11.34 -31.97 10.24
CA GLY A 85 11.04 -32.63 11.50
C GLY A 85 10.34 -31.68 12.47
N TRP A 86 10.13 -32.11 13.71
CA TRP A 86 9.59 -31.25 14.76
C TRP A 86 10.69 -30.35 15.33
N VAL A 87 10.57 -29.04 15.08
CA VAL A 87 11.51 -28.00 15.55
C VAL A 87 10.90 -27.32 16.77
N LYS A 88 11.65 -27.24 17.88
CA LYS A 88 11.24 -26.51 19.08
C LYS A 88 11.40 -25.01 18.84
N SER A 89 10.30 -24.34 18.52
CA SER A 89 10.26 -22.90 18.25
C SER A 89 8.83 -22.39 18.22
N ASP A 90 8.64 -21.14 18.59
CA ASP A 90 7.38 -20.40 18.50
C ASP A 90 7.37 -19.39 17.32
N GLN A 91 8.35 -19.47 16.42
CA GLN A 91 8.38 -18.66 15.20
C GLN A 91 7.32 -19.12 14.20
N ASN A 92 6.76 -18.17 13.47
CA ASN A 92 5.77 -18.37 12.41
C ASN A 92 6.19 -17.76 11.07
N LEU A 93 7.45 -17.36 10.94
CA LEU A 93 8.09 -16.93 9.72
C LEU A 93 9.37 -17.77 9.55
N ILE A 94 9.40 -18.58 8.48
CA ILE A 94 10.49 -19.51 8.25
C ILE A 94 10.90 -19.44 6.77
N VAL A 95 12.20 -19.30 6.54
CA VAL A 95 12.78 -19.31 5.20
C VAL A 95 12.99 -20.75 4.75
N TYR A 96 12.57 -21.06 3.53
CA TYR A 96 12.80 -22.37 2.92
C TYR A 96 14.30 -22.70 2.84
N SER A 97 14.68 -23.87 3.31
CA SER A 97 16.06 -24.38 3.27
C SER A 97 16.14 -25.85 2.82
N GLY A 98 15.16 -26.30 2.05
CA GLY A 98 15.12 -27.64 1.49
C GLY A 98 15.97 -27.78 0.22
N GLN A 99 15.62 -28.76 -0.63
CA GLN A 99 16.28 -28.97 -1.92
C GLN A 99 16.07 -27.77 -2.84
N LEU A 100 17.02 -27.52 -3.75
CA LEU A 100 16.96 -26.42 -4.72
C LEU A 100 15.65 -26.44 -5.51
N LEU A 101 14.93 -25.33 -5.51
CA LEU A 101 13.71 -25.16 -6.27
C LEU A 101 14.02 -25.08 -7.77
N LYS A 102 13.17 -25.71 -8.57
CA LYS A 102 13.29 -25.70 -10.04
C LYS A 102 12.35 -24.68 -10.65
N PRO A 103 12.68 -24.03 -11.77
CA PRO A 103 11.77 -23.13 -12.45
C PRO A 103 10.51 -23.84 -12.93
N PHE A 104 9.42 -23.08 -13.12
CA PHE A 104 8.13 -23.56 -13.68
C PHE A 104 7.53 -24.75 -12.93
N THR A 105 7.75 -24.80 -11.62
CA THR A 105 7.35 -25.97 -10.81
C THR A 105 6.37 -25.54 -9.73
N LYS A 106 5.28 -26.32 -9.63
CA LYS A 106 4.29 -26.15 -8.55
C LYS A 106 4.74 -26.95 -7.34
N TYR A 107 4.79 -26.28 -6.21
CA TYR A 107 5.08 -26.84 -4.90
C TYR A 107 3.88 -26.72 -4.00
N PHE A 108 3.71 -27.70 -3.12
CA PHE A 108 2.73 -27.71 -2.05
C PHE A 108 3.47 -27.72 -0.73
N TRP A 109 2.90 -27.07 0.27
CA TRP A 109 3.46 -27.08 1.59
C TRP A 109 2.38 -27.06 2.67
N ARG A 110 2.71 -27.55 3.82
CA ARG A 110 1.90 -27.41 5.01
C ARG A 110 2.80 -27.25 6.22
N VAL A 111 2.24 -26.70 7.31
CA VAL A 111 2.84 -26.67 8.61
C VAL A 111 1.96 -27.38 9.63
N ASP A 112 2.56 -28.23 10.43
CA ASP A 112 1.97 -28.82 11.62
C ASP A 112 2.56 -28.10 12.82
N ILE A 113 1.75 -27.74 13.83
CA ILE A 113 2.20 -27.13 15.08
C ILE A 113 1.75 -27.95 16.27
N ALA A 114 2.47 -27.81 17.41
CA ALA A 114 2.03 -28.31 18.69
C ALA A 114 2.21 -27.25 19.77
N ASP A 115 1.34 -27.28 20.80
CA ASP A 115 1.44 -26.42 21.96
C ASP A 115 2.44 -26.98 23.01
N GLY A 116 2.57 -26.30 24.17
CA GLY A 116 3.46 -26.71 25.26
C GLY A 116 3.11 -28.05 25.90
N ASN A 117 1.90 -28.57 25.69
CA ASN A 117 1.41 -29.85 26.15
C ASN A 117 1.51 -30.95 25.10
N ASN A 118 2.21 -30.69 23.97
CA ASN A 118 2.28 -31.58 22.81
C ASN A 118 0.93 -31.84 22.10
N LYS A 119 -0.10 -31.03 22.37
CA LYS A 119 -1.36 -31.10 21.61
C LYS A 119 -1.10 -30.57 20.21
N LYS A 120 -1.25 -31.45 19.26
CA LYS A 120 -1.00 -31.12 17.83
C LYS A 120 -2.20 -30.42 17.22
N SER A 121 -1.92 -29.54 16.24
CA SER A 121 -2.96 -28.94 15.41
C SER A 121 -3.79 -30.01 14.70
N ASN A 122 -5.06 -29.73 14.50
CA ASN A 122 -5.93 -30.53 13.64
C ASN A 122 -5.38 -30.60 12.21
N LYS A 123 -6.07 -31.33 11.35
CA LYS A 123 -5.69 -31.51 9.95
C LYS A 123 -5.23 -30.16 9.32
N ALA A 124 -3.97 -30.07 9.02
CA ALA A 124 -3.36 -28.85 8.50
C ALA A 124 -3.83 -28.60 7.06
N ASN A 125 -4.12 -27.35 6.75
CA ASN A 125 -4.38 -26.90 5.38
C ASN A 125 -3.09 -27.04 4.56
N ILE A 126 -3.26 -27.35 3.26
CA ILE A 126 -2.16 -27.38 2.30
C ILE A 126 -2.24 -26.10 1.47
N ALA A 127 -1.16 -25.36 1.45
CA ALA A 127 -0.94 -24.22 0.57
C ALA A 127 -0.04 -24.60 -0.59
N SER A 128 0.03 -23.74 -1.61
CA SER A 128 0.90 -23.98 -2.76
C SER A 128 1.63 -22.69 -3.18
N PHE A 129 2.71 -22.86 -3.94
CA PHE A 129 3.34 -21.79 -4.71
C PHE A 129 3.90 -22.37 -6.01
N GLU A 130 4.06 -21.52 -7.02
CA GLU A 130 4.74 -21.89 -8.25
C GLU A 130 5.94 -20.99 -8.47
N THR A 131 7.07 -21.58 -8.85
CA THR A 131 8.23 -20.83 -9.32
C THR A 131 8.03 -20.34 -10.75
N GLY A 132 8.60 -19.17 -11.03
CA GLY A 132 8.55 -18.54 -12.34
C GLY A 132 9.78 -18.83 -13.20
N MET A 133 10.23 -17.80 -13.90
CA MET A 133 11.41 -17.85 -14.75
C MET A 133 12.70 -18.08 -13.96
N MET A 134 12.82 -17.48 -12.78
CA MET A 134 13.96 -17.56 -11.86
C MET A 134 15.30 -17.07 -12.45
N LYS A 135 15.50 -17.14 -13.75
CA LYS A 135 16.72 -16.73 -14.47
C LYS A 135 16.41 -16.27 -15.89
N MET A 136 17.22 -15.37 -16.41
CA MET A 136 17.09 -14.84 -17.78
C MET A 136 17.17 -15.92 -18.86
N GLU A 137 18.02 -16.94 -18.65
CA GLU A 137 18.25 -18.00 -19.63
C GLU A 137 17.03 -18.91 -19.84
N ASN A 138 16.03 -18.83 -18.96
CA ASN A 138 14.81 -19.60 -19.07
C ASN A 138 13.78 -18.96 -20.02
N TRP A 139 13.95 -17.69 -20.39
CA TRP A 139 13.16 -17.05 -21.42
C TRP A 139 13.49 -17.60 -22.81
N GLN A 140 12.46 -17.95 -23.59
CA GLN A 140 12.60 -18.42 -24.96
C GLN A 140 12.08 -17.40 -25.98
N GLY A 141 11.19 -16.51 -25.54
CA GLY A 141 10.63 -15.45 -26.36
C GLY A 141 11.63 -14.35 -26.66
N SER A 142 11.39 -13.67 -27.75
CA SER A 142 12.11 -12.44 -28.13
C SER A 142 11.31 -11.22 -27.73
N TRP A 143 11.99 -10.14 -27.40
CA TRP A 143 11.35 -8.84 -27.25
C TRP A 143 10.91 -8.33 -28.60
N ILE A 144 9.64 -7.93 -28.73
CA ILE A 144 9.02 -7.47 -29.97
C ILE A 144 8.24 -6.18 -29.77
N SER A 145 8.17 -5.37 -30.86
CA SER A 145 7.45 -4.12 -30.95
C SER A 145 6.85 -3.97 -32.37
N ASP A 146 6.10 -2.89 -32.61
CA ASP A 146 5.49 -2.58 -33.92
C ASP A 146 6.37 -1.72 -34.80
N THR A 147 7.11 -0.78 -34.26
CA THR A 147 7.92 0.21 -34.97
C THR A 147 9.01 0.80 -34.06
N GLU A 148 9.97 1.52 -34.66
CA GLU A 148 10.99 2.29 -33.92
C GLU A 148 10.53 3.70 -33.53
N ASN A 149 9.42 4.18 -34.10
CA ASN A 149 8.97 5.54 -33.88
C ASN A 149 8.34 5.73 -32.49
N THR A 150 9.09 6.36 -31.57
CA THR A 150 8.66 6.67 -30.21
C THR A 150 7.53 7.69 -30.15
N LYS A 151 7.37 8.51 -31.19
CA LYS A 151 6.32 9.56 -31.28
C LYS A 151 5.00 9.07 -31.88
N LEU A 152 4.94 7.82 -32.35
CA LEU A 152 3.71 7.26 -32.87
C LEU A 152 2.68 7.11 -31.72
N LYS A 153 1.56 7.82 -31.83
CA LYS A 153 0.55 7.94 -30.76
C LYS A 153 -0.32 6.69 -30.57
N PRO A 154 -0.88 6.06 -31.65
CA PRO A 154 -1.76 4.91 -31.47
C PRO A 154 -1.10 3.71 -30.80
N ALA A 155 -1.86 3.04 -29.93
CA ALA A 155 -1.48 1.80 -29.31
C ALA A 155 -1.52 0.63 -30.30
N PRO A 156 -0.53 -0.29 -30.32
CA PRO A 156 -0.52 -1.42 -31.25
C PRO A 156 -1.21 -2.66 -30.66
N TYR A 157 -1.90 -3.40 -31.55
CA TYR A 157 -2.24 -4.80 -31.38
C TYR A 157 -1.11 -5.71 -31.84
N PHE A 158 -0.95 -6.83 -31.14
CA PHE A 158 -0.09 -7.95 -31.53
C PHE A 158 -0.88 -9.24 -31.47
N ARG A 159 -0.71 -10.10 -32.44
CA ARG A 159 -1.34 -11.42 -32.41
C ARG A 159 -0.47 -12.52 -33.01
N ASN A 160 -0.75 -13.74 -32.56
CA ASN A 160 -0.21 -14.96 -33.13
C ASN A 160 -1.24 -16.07 -33.00
N THR A 161 -1.19 -17.07 -33.89
CA THR A 161 -1.99 -18.28 -33.79
C THR A 161 -1.09 -19.51 -33.65
N PHE A 162 -1.53 -20.47 -32.88
CA PHE A 162 -0.80 -21.74 -32.65
C PHE A 162 -1.75 -22.92 -32.52
N ASN A 163 -1.22 -24.12 -32.66
CA ASN A 163 -1.96 -25.35 -32.47
C ASN A 163 -1.47 -26.03 -31.19
N ALA A 164 -2.38 -26.32 -30.26
CA ALA A 164 -2.10 -27.22 -29.14
C ALA A 164 -2.50 -28.66 -29.56
N ASN A 165 -1.50 -29.48 -29.93
CA ASN A 165 -1.75 -30.74 -30.60
C ASN A 165 -2.26 -31.86 -29.68
N LYS A 166 -2.14 -31.70 -28.37
CA LYS A 166 -2.50 -32.67 -27.33
C LYS A 166 -3.41 -32.04 -26.28
N LYS A 167 -4.02 -32.87 -25.44
CA LYS A 167 -4.84 -32.43 -24.33
C LYS A 167 -3.98 -31.71 -23.29
N ILE A 168 -4.40 -30.49 -22.90
CA ILE A 168 -3.69 -29.62 -21.94
C ILE A 168 -3.93 -30.14 -20.53
N LYS A 169 -2.84 -30.31 -19.77
CA LYS A 169 -2.85 -30.54 -18.32
C LYS A 169 -2.75 -29.23 -17.55
N SER A 170 -1.85 -28.35 -17.97
CA SER A 170 -1.70 -27.00 -17.40
C SER A 170 -1.01 -26.07 -18.38
N ALA A 171 -1.29 -24.77 -18.29
CA ALA A 171 -0.65 -23.75 -19.10
C ALA A 171 -0.39 -22.50 -18.28
N ARG A 172 0.79 -21.89 -18.47
CA ARG A 172 1.20 -20.63 -17.82
C ARG A 172 1.71 -19.65 -18.85
N ALA A 173 1.20 -18.41 -18.78
CA ALA A 173 1.73 -17.30 -19.56
C ALA A 173 2.65 -16.44 -18.67
N TYR A 174 3.86 -16.21 -19.13
CA TYR A 174 4.85 -15.33 -18.53
C TYR A 174 5.04 -14.15 -19.48
N ILE A 175 4.65 -12.95 -19.06
CA ILE A 175 4.74 -11.77 -19.92
C ILE A 175 5.49 -10.64 -19.21
N ALA A 176 6.59 -10.20 -19.80
CA ALA A 176 7.34 -9.01 -19.43
C ALA A 176 7.05 -7.91 -20.44
N ALA A 177 6.87 -6.68 -20.00
CA ALA A 177 6.68 -5.55 -20.88
C ALA A 177 7.40 -4.29 -20.38
N ALA A 178 7.83 -3.46 -21.31
CA ALA A 178 8.16 -2.07 -21.08
C ALA A 178 7.07 -1.22 -21.76
N GLY A 179 6.28 -0.58 -20.96
CA GLY A 179 4.95 -0.07 -21.23
C GLY A 179 3.91 -0.83 -20.43
N LEU A 180 2.66 -0.76 -20.82
CA LEU A 180 1.54 -1.49 -20.22
C LEU A 180 0.95 -2.47 -21.23
N TYR A 181 0.30 -3.54 -20.77
CA TYR A 181 -0.32 -4.50 -21.68
C TYR A 181 -1.66 -5.02 -21.19
N GLU A 182 -2.47 -5.50 -22.14
CA GLU A 182 -3.55 -6.43 -21.90
C GLU A 182 -3.31 -7.69 -22.73
N LEU A 183 -3.31 -8.85 -22.06
CA LEU A 183 -3.18 -10.19 -22.68
C LEU A 183 -4.56 -10.77 -22.94
N SER A 184 -4.77 -11.35 -24.10
CA SER A 184 -5.98 -12.10 -24.43
C SER A 184 -5.64 -13.43 -25.08
N ILE A 185 -6.49 -14.45 -24.85
CA ILE A 185 -6.41 -15.77 -25.48
C ILE A 185 -7.82 -16.14 -25.97
N ASN A 186 -7.93 -16.50 -27.24
CA ASN A 186 -9.17 -16.94 -27.89
C ASN A 186 -10.33 -15.93 -27.70
N GLY A 187 -10.05 -14.63 -27.82
CA GLY A 187 -11.04 -13.56 -27.72
C GLY A 187 -11.34 -13.09 -26.30
N LYS A 188 -10.72 -13.69 -25.27
CA LYS A 188 -10.96 -13.32 -23.86
C LYS A 188 -9.74 -12.70 -23.22
N LYS A 189 -9.91 -11.57 -22.52
CA LYS A 189 -8.88 -10.97 -21.67
C LYS A 189 -8.50 -11.96 -20.57
N ILE A 190 -7.20 -12.06 -20.30
CA ILE A 190 -6.62 -12.90 -19.25
C ILE A 190 -6.42 -12.08 -17.98
N GLY A 191 -6.95 -12.62 -16.87
CA GLY A 191 -6.87 -11.97 -15.56
C GLY A 191 -7.74 -10.73 -15.43
N ASN A 192 -7.66 -10.11 -14.26
CA ASN A 192 -8.40 -8.90 -13.90
C ASN A 192 -7.46 -7.79 -13.41
N HIS A 193 -6.19 -7.91 -13.71
CA HIS A 193 -5.20 -6.90 -13.38
C HIS A 193 -5.37 -5.66 -14.28
N ARG A 194 -4.99 -4.52 -13.71
CA ARG A 194 -4.89 -3.25 -14.41
C ARG A 194 -3.45 -2.77 -14.35
N MET A 195 -3.01 -2.04 -15.36
CA MET A 195 -1.73 -1.34 -15.36
C MET A 195 -0.49 -2.24 -15.19
N ASP A 196 -0.54 -3.49 -15.66
CA ASP A 196 0.61 -4.39 -15.63
C ASP A 196 1.59 -4.14 -16.80
N PRO A 197 2.90 -4.35 -16.59
CA PRO A 197 3.54 -4.52 -15.32
C PRO A 197 3.68 -3.18 -14.59
N MET A 198 3.86 -3.25 -13.26
CA MET A 198 4.02 -2.04 -12.45
C MET A 198 5.29 -1.29 -12.78
N TYR A 199 5.25 0.02 -12.55
CA TYR A 199 6.33 0.95 -12.85
C TYR A 199 7.62 0.63 -12.10
N THR A 200 8.74 0.59 -12.82
CA THR A 200 10.11 0.48 -12.34
C THR A 200 11.01 1.38 -13.18
N ARG A 201 12.24 1.55 -12.78
CA ARG A 201 13.27 2.08 -13.66
C ARG A 201 13.63 1.01 -14.71
N PHE A 202 13.02 1.11 -15.89
CA PHE A 202 13.03 0.05 -16.91
C PHE A 202 14.42 -0.34 -17.41
N ASP A 203 15.40 0.58 -17.42
CA ASP A 203 16.78 0.30 -17.82
C ASP A 203 17.59 -0.45 -16.73
N ARG A 204 17.05 -0.55 -15.51
CA ARG A 204 17.65 -1.28 -14.39
C ARG A 204 16.91 -2.58 -14.09
N ARG A 205 15.58 -2.53 -14.12
CA ARG A 205 14.74 -3.67 -13.78
C ARG A 205 13.41 -3.61 -14.53
N THR A 206 13.03 -4.74 -15.13
CA THR A 206 11.73 -4.91 -15.79
C THR A 206 10.97 -6.03 -15.10
N LEU A 207 9.68 -5.84 -14.85
CA LEU A 207 8.85 -6.85 -14.19
C LEU A 207 8.17 -7.75 -15.22
N TYR A 208 7.93 -9.02 -14.86
CA TYR A 208 7.03 -9.89 -15.59
C TYR A 208 5.92 -10.42 -14.69
N VAL A 209 4.77 -10.70 -15.29
CA VAL A 209 3.60 -11.26 -14.62
C VAL A 209 3.35 -12.67 -15.12
N THR A 210 2.91 -13.54 -14.22
CA THR A 210 2.54 -14.92 -14.54
C THR A 210 1.03 -15.10 -14.42
N TYR A 211 0.40 -15.71 -15.44
CA TYR A 211 -1.01 -16.04 -15.43
C TYR A 211 -1.22 -17.55 -15.60
N ASP A 212 -2.18 -18.10 -14.87
CA ASP A 212 -2.73 -19.42 -15.19
C ASP A 212 -3.68 -19.26 -16.39
N VAL A 213 -3.32 -19.87 -17.51
CA VAL A 213 -4.10 -19.79 -18.76
C VAL A 213 -4.60 -21.19 -19.20
N THR A 214 -4.61 -22.15 -18.28
CA THR A 214 -5.01 -23.53 -18.54
C THR A 214 -6.37 -23.62 -19.20
N ASP A 215 -7.37 -22.94 -18.62
CA ASP A 215 -8.75 -22.99 -19.11
C ASP A 215 -8.99 -22.13 -20.37
N ALA A 216 -8.06 -21.22 -20.67
CA ALA A 216 -8.17 -20.33 -21.83
C ALA A 216 -7.69 -21.02 -23.14
N ILE A 217 -6.83 -22.05 -23.03
CA ILE A 217 -6.23 -22.75 -24.17
C ILE A 217 -7.01 -24.02 -24.46
N LYS A 218 -7.37 -24.22 -25.72
CA LYS A 218 -8.10 -25.39 -26.21
C LYS A 218 -7.18 -26.31 -27.00
N GLN A 219 -7.45 -27.60 -27.03
CA GLN A 219 -6.83 -28.48 -28.00
C GLN A 219 -7.18 -28.03 -29.41
N GLY A 220 -6.22 -27.99 -30.33
CA GLY A 220 -6.35 -27.48 -31.67
C GLY A 220 -5.93 -26.03 -31.80
N LYS A 221 -6.56 -25.29 -32.70
CA LYS A 221 -6.19 -23.91 -33.06
C LYS A 221 -6.56 -22.91 -31.97
N ASN A 222 -5.60 -22.08 -31.58
CA ASN A 222 -5.73 -21.00 -30.60
C ASN A 222 -5.15 -19.68 -31.16
N ALA A 223 -5.53 -18.57 -30.55
CA ALA A 223 -4.96 -17.26 -30.82
C ALA A 223 -4.55 -16.58 -29.52
N ILE A 224 -3.42 -15.90 -29.54
CA ILE A 224 -2.95 -14.99 -28.49
C ILE A 224 -2.99 -13.58 -29.05
N GLY A 225 -3.52 -12.65 -28.28
CA GLY A 225 -3.53 -11.22 -28.56
C GLY A 225 -2.90 -10.44 -27.42
N VAL A 226 -2.08 -9.44 -27.76
CA VAL A 226 -1.53 -8.47 -26.81
C VAL A 226 -1.85 -7.07 -27.33
N LEU A 227 -2.45 -6.24 -26.48
CA LEU A 227 -2.62 -4.82 -26.69
C LEU A 227 -1.57 -4.11 -25.82
N LEU A 228 -0.72 -3.24 -26.41
CA LEU A 228 0.30 -2.49 -25.67
C LEU A 228 -0.09 -1.03 -25.48
N GLY A 229 0.11 -0.52 -24.26
CA GLY A 229 0.03 0.89 -23.92
C GLY A 229 1.39 1.51 -23.61
N ASN A 230 1.46 2.82 -23.64
CA ASN A 230 2.70 3.57 -23.40
C ASN A 230 3.19 3.48 -21.95
N GLY A 231 2.28 3.57 -20.98
CA GLY A 231 2.61 3.63 -19.55
C GLY A 231 3.67 4.68 -19.23
N TRP A 232 4.55 4.37 -18.28
CA TRP A 232 5.70 5.18 -17.89
C TRP A 232 6.93 4.96 -18.80
N TYR A 233 6.85 4.03 -19.75
CA TYR A 233 7.97 3.74 -20.64
C TYR A 233 8.05 4.67 -21.84
N ASN A 234 6.91 5.10 -22.39
CA ASN A 234 6.85 5.99 -23.56
C ASN A 234 5.85 7.14 -23.35
N HIS A 235 6.18 8.05 -22.49
CA HIS A 235 5.31 9.18 -22.21
C HIS A 235 5.07 10.04 -23.43
N GLN A 236 3.80 10.33 -23.76
CA GLN A 236 3.38 11.14 -24.92
C GLN A 236 2.96 12.56 -24.52
N SER A 237 2.66 12.78 -23.23
CA SER A 237 2.30 14.09 -22.69
C SER A 237 3.51 14.77 -22.08
N THR A 238 3.52 16.10 -22.03
CA THR A 238 4.59 16.88 -21.40
C THR A 238 4.12 17.52 -20.12
N ALA A 239 4.98 17.51 -19.12
CA ALA A 239 4.72 18.09 -17.80
C ALA A 239 6.03 18.63 -17.21
N VAL A 240 5.93 19.38 -16.12
CA VAL A 240 7.10 19.88 -15.37
C VAL A 240 8.01 18.77 -14.85
N TRP A 241 7.48 17.54 -14.73
CA TRP A 241 8.20 16.34 -14.26
C TRP A 241 9.12 15.72 -15.31
N TYR A 242 9.09 16.19 -16.56
CA TYR A 242 9.92 15.70 -17.67
C TYR A 242 9.79 14.20 -17.96
N PHE A 243 8.62 13.61 -17.77
CA PHE A 243 8.35 12.20 -18.06
C PHE A 243 8.74 11.79 -19.49
N ASP A 244 8.60 12.72 -20.45
CA ASP A 244 8.98 12.54 -21.84
C ASP A 244 10.51 12.50 -22.07
N ARG A 245 11.32 12.78 -21.05
CA ARG A 245 12.79 12.78 -21.07
C ARG A 245 13.41 11.62 -20.30
N ALA A 246 12.61 10.61 -19.91
CA ALA A 246 13.12 9.43 -19.24
C ALA A 246 14.25 8.77 -20.03
N PRO A 247 15.37 8.38 -19.40
CA PRO A 247 16.55 7.85 -20.11
C PRO A 247 16.28 6.51 -20.81
N TRP A 248 15.25 5.76 -20.36
CA TRP A 248 14.83 4.50 -20.97
C TRP A 248 13.77 4.66 -22.07
N ARG A 249 13.25 5.87 -22.30
CA ARG A 249 12.11 6.09 -23.18
C ARG A 249 12.29 5.49 -24.56
N ASN A 250 11.36 4.63 -24.96
CA ASN A 250 11.32 4.02 -26.28
C ASN A 250 9.87 3.60 -26.63
N ARG A 251 9.65 3.11 -27.88
CA ARG A 251 8.38 2.50 -28.27
C ARG A 251 8.10 1.27 -27.40
N PRO A 252 6.88 1.07 -26.86
CA PRO A 252 6.56 -0.06 -25.99
C PRO A 252 6.90 -1.41 -26.62
N THR A 253 7.37 -2.33 -25.79
CA THR A 253 7.83 -3.65 -26.20
C THR A 253 7.48 -4.69 -25.15
N PHE A 254 7.37 -5.96 -25.57
CA PHE A 254 7.11 -7.07 -24.65
C PHE A 254 7.83 -8.35 -25.05
N CYS A 255 7.99 -9.26 -24.10
CA CYS A 255 8.44 -10.64 -24.27
C CYS A 255 7.42 -11.56 -23.61
N LEU A 256 6.99 -12.62 -24.31
CA LEU A 256 5.97 -13.54 -23.84
C LEU A 256 6.40 -14.98 -24.09
N ASP A 257 6.27 -15.81 -23.05
CA ASP A 257 6.34 -17.27 -23.13
C ASP A 257 5.03 -17.85 -22.58
N VAL A 258 4.33 -18.67 -23.37
CA VAL A 258 3.21 -19.48 -22.91
C VAL A 258 3.66 -20.93 -22.88
N ARG A 259 3.86 -21.46 -21.67
CA ARG A 259 4.30 -22.85 -21.46
C ARG A 259 3.10 -23.76 -21.29
N LEU A 260 2.99 -24.74 -22.17
CA LEU A 260 2.00 -25.79 -22.14
C LEU A 260 2.62 -27.05 -21.54
N THR A 261 1.88 -27.68 -20.63
CA THR A 261 2.17 -29.06 -20.18
C THR A 261 1.00 -29.93 -20.58
N TYR A 262 1.27 -30.98 -21.34
CA TYR A 262 0.27 -31.87 -21.80
C TYR A 262 0.01 -33.02 -20.79
N GLU A 263 -1.11 -33.72 -20.95
CA GLU A 263 -1.51 -34.88 -20.11
C GLU A 263 -0.45 -36.02 -20.12
N ASP A 264 0.27 -36.18 -21.21
CA ASP A 264 1.37 -37.17 -21.36
C ASP A 264 2.71 -36.68 -20.69
N GLY A 265 2.68 -35.51 -20.07
CA GLY A 265 3.87 -34.92 -19.38
C GLY A 265 4.84 -34.20 -20.32
N THR A 266 4.63 -34.21 -21.64
CA THR A 266 5.44 -33.38 -22.56
C THR A 266 5.12 -31.91 -22.43
N THR A 267 6.09 -31.05 -22.76
CA THR A 267 5.95 -29.58 -22.67
C THR A 267 6.21 -28.92 -24.02
N GLU A 268 5.54 -27.80 -24.26
CA GLU A 268 5.73 -26.93 -25.42
C GLU A 268 5.72 -25.46 -24.95
N THR A 269 6.49 -24.58 -25.61
CA THR A 269 6.47 -23.14 -25.34
C THR A 269 6.09 -22.38 -26.60
N ILE A 270 4.97 -21.67 -26.53
CA ILE A 270 4.56 -20.69 -27.53
C ILE A 270 5.17 -19.35 -27.12
N LYS A 271 5.98 -18.75 -27.98
CA LYS A 271 6.82 -17.61 -27.62
C LYS A 271 6.62 -16.42 -28.55
N SER A 272 6.88 -15.22 -28.02
CA SER A 272 6.96 -14.01 -28.85
C SER A 272 8.16 -14.05 -29.79
N GLY A 273 8.01 -13.47 -31.00
CA GLY A 273 9.06 -13.47 -32.01
C GLY A 273 8.56 -13.62 -33.43
N LYS A 274 9.28 -14.37 -34.24
CA LYS A 274 8.93 -14.60 -35.65
C LYS A 274 7.53 -15.21 -35.79
N GLY A 275 6.75 -14.71 -36.76
CA GLY A 275 5.37 -15.15 -37.02
C GLY A 275 4.31 -14.36 -36.28
N TRP A 276 4.70 -13.51 -35.34
CA TRP A 276 3.78 -12.54 -34.77
C TRP A 276 3.47 -11.42 -35.76
N LYS A 277 2.22 -10.93 -35.72
CA LYS A 277 1.72 -9.83 -36.53
C LYS A 277 1.31 -8.66 -35.65
N THR A 278 1.37 -7.44 -36.22
CA THR A 278 0.99 -6.20 -35.53
C THR A 278 0.16 -5.28 -36.42
N ALA A 279 -0.75 -4.53 -35.80
CA ALA A 279 -1.53 -3.48 -36.44
C ALA A 279 -1.89 -2.42 -35.37
N LEU A 280 -2.22 -1.22 -35.81
CA LEU A 280 -2.71 -0.18 -34.90
C LEU A 280 -4.12 -0.52 -34.39
N SER A 281 -4.35 -0.21 -33.11
CA SER A 281 -5.61 -0.41 -32.41
C SER A 281 -6.52 0.84 -32.53
N PRO A 282 -7.78 0.75 -32.07
CA PRO A 282 -8.68 1.90 -31.92
C PRO A 282 -8.22 2.93 -30.88
N ILE A 283 -7.29 2.58 -30.00
CA ILE A 283 -6.69 3.53 -29.06
C ILE A 283 -5.73 4.42 -29.86
N ILE A 284 -6.21 5.57 -30.30
CA ILE A 284 -5.45 6.52 -31.13
C ILE A 284 -4.47 7.37 -30.33
N PHE A 285 -4.65 7.43 -29.00
CA PHE A 285 -3.75 8.07 -28.06
C PHE A 285 -3.92 7.41 -26.67
N ASN A 286 -2.83 7.23 -25.93
CA ASN A 286 -2.87 6.85 -24.54
C ASN A 286 -1.69 7.45 -23.76
N SER A 287 -2.01 8.02 -22.62
CA SER A 287 -1.08 8.57 -21.66
C SER A 287 -1.55 8.23 -20.26
N ILE A 288 -0.68 7.64 -19.45
CA ILE A 288 -0.98 7.38 -18.04
C ILE A 288 -1.20 8.67 -17.26
N TYR A 289 -0.65 9.80 -17.74
CA TYR A 289 -0.72 11.09 -17.08
C TYR A 289 -2.01 11.85 -17.40
N THR A 290 -2.41 11.88 -18.67
CA THR A 290 -3.56 12.68 -19.12
C THR A 290 -4.82 11.87 -19.37
N ALA A 291 -4.82 10.97 -20.36
CA ALA A 291 -6.04 10.35 -20.81
C ALA A 291 -5.84 9.21 -21.83
N GLU A 292 -6.95 8.65 -22.31
CA GLU A 292 -7.01 7.74 -23.44
C GLU A 292 -8.04 8.22 -24.46
N HIS A 293 -7.66 8.20 -25.76
CA HIS A 293 -8.54 8.56 -26.85
C HIS A 293 -8.82 7.31 -27.71
N TYR A 294 -10.07 6.99 -27.89
CA TYR A 294 -10.54 5.79 -28.55
C TYR A 294 -11.45 6.12 -29.72
N ASP A 295 -11.12 5.62 -30.91
CA ASP A 295 -11.96 5.75 -32.11
C ASP A 295 -12.63 4.40 -32.40
N ALA A 296 -13.88 4.24 -32.01
CA ALA A 296 -14.63 2.99 -32.20
C ALA A 296 -14.89 2.62 -33.66
N ARG A 297 -14.71 3.55 -34.59
CA ARG A 297 -14.82 3.28 -36.05
C ARG A 297 -13.65 2.42 -36.55
N LEU A 298 -12.53 2.40 -35.80
CA LEU A 298 -11.30 1.64 -36.14
C LEU A 298 -11.30 0.24 -35.50
N GLU A 299 -12.36 -0.15 -34.79
CA GLU A 299 -12.46 -1.46 -34.17
C GLU A 299 -12.27 -2.62 -35.15
N LYS A 300 -11.44 -3.56 -34.78
CA LYS A 300 -11.23 -4.83 -35.48
C LYS A 300 -11.88 -5.94 -34.64
N THR A 301 -13.17 -6.16 -34.86
CA THR A 301 -13.92 -7.19 -34.14
C THR A 301 -13.20 -8.54 -34.25
N ASP A 302 -13.14 -9.28 -33.15
CA ASP A 302 -12.55 -10.62 -33.06
C ASP A 302 -11.07 -10.73 -33.45
N TRP A 303 -10.30 -9.61 -33.42
CA TRP A 303 -8.90 -9.56 -33.82
C TRP A 303 -8.00 -10.57 -33.10
N ASN A 304 -8.38 -10.97 -31.88
CA ASN A 304 -7.66 -11.87 -30.99
C ASN A 304 -8.26 -13.29 -30.96
N THR A 305 -9.04 -13.66 -31.99
CA THR A 305 -9.62 -15.00 -32.15
C THR A 305 -8.88 -15.84 -33.19
N PRO A 306 -9.01 -17.19 -33.17
CA PRO A 306 -8.28 -18.08 -34.08
C PRO A 306 -8.56 -17.88 -35.56
N ASN A 307 -9.77 -17.44 -35.92
CA ASN A 307 -10.23 -17.36 -37.30
C ASN A 307 -10.13 -15.96 -37.92
N PHE A 308 -9.61 -14.99 -37.19
CA PHE A 308 -9.41 -13.64 -37.71
C PHE A 308 -8.39 -13.63 -38.87
N ASP A 309 -8.72 -12.91 -39.97
CA ASP A 309 -7.83 -12.73 -41.12
C ASP A 309 -6.85 -11.57 -40.85
N ASP A 310 -5.58 -11.90 -40.63
CA ASP A 310 -4.50 -10.94 -40.36
C ASP A 310 -3.56 -10.71 -41.54
N LYS A 311 -3.94 -11.10 -42.77
CA LYS A 311 -3.09 -10.95 -43.97
C LYS A 311 -2.63 -9.50 -44.22
N GLY A 312 -3.42 -8.52 -43.82
CA GLY A 312 -3.07 -7.11 -43.93
C GLY A 312 -2.21 -6.56 -42.75
N TRP A 313 -1.88 -7.38 -41.76
CA TRP A 313 -1.06 -6.97 -40.63
C TRP A 313 0.42 -7.07 -40.95
N LYS A 314 1.22 -6.18 -40.35
CA LYS A 314 2.67 -6.15 -40.52
C LYS A 314 3.37 -7.20 -39.65
N ASP A 315 4.54 -7.63 -40.03
CA ASP A 315 5.45 -8.37 -39.17
C ASP A 315 5.93 -7.49 -38.02
N VAL A 316 6.19 -8.12 -36.87
CA VAL A 316 6.76 -7.44 -35.68
C VAL A 316 8.22 -7.12 -35.88
N MET A 317 8.69 -6.12 -35.15
CA MET A 317 10.11 -5.77 -35.03
C MET A 317 10.71 -6.41 -33.78
N PHE A 318 11.91 -6.95 -33.90
CA PHE A 318 12.68 -7.44 -32.76
C PHE A 318 13.34 -6.27 -32.03
N ARG A 319 13.40 -6.38 -30.72
CA ARG A 319 13.99 -5.39 -29.82
C ARG A 319 14.97 -6.00 -28.85
N SER A 320 15.88 -5.22 -28.32
CA SER A 320 16.65 -5.58 -27.16
C SER A 320 15.76 -5.52 -25.91
N ALA A 321 16.06 -6.37 -24.94
CA ALA A 321 15.46 -6.27 -23.62
C ALA A 321 15.73 -4.89 -23.01
N PRO A 322 14.74 -4.25 -22.34
CA PRO A 322 14.95 -2.94 -21.69
C PRO A 322 16.05 -2.99 -20.63
N SER A 323 16.13 -4.09 -19.89
CA SER A 323 17.19 -4.36 -18.92
C SER A 323 17.68 -5.81 -18.98
N LYS A 324 18.81 -6.09 -18.36
CA LYS A 324 19.31 -7.45 -18.13
C LYS A 324 18.69 -8.12 -16.91
N ASN A 325 17.86 -7.40 -16.16
CA ASN A 325 17.25 -7.85 -14.92
C ASN A 325 15.73 -7.88 -15.10
N ILE A 326 15.20 -9.04 -15.48
CA ILE A 326 13.76 -9.28 -15.63
C ILE A 326 13.34 -10.19 -14.48
N VAL A 327 12.46 -9.71 -13.60
CA VAL A 327 12.07 -10.37 -12.36
C VAL A 327 10.56 -10.45 -12.20
N ALA A 328 10.12 -11.41 -11.40
CA ALA A 328 8.69 -11.60 -11.12
C ALA A 328 8.07 -10.40 -10.41
N GLN A 329 6.86 -10.04 -10.81
CA GLN A 329 6.00 -9.11 -10.09
C GLN A 329 5.29 -9.86 -8.95
N ALA A 330 6.01 -10.07 -7.84
CA ALA A 330 5.52 -10.82 -6.68
C ALA A 330 4.88 -9.89 -5.63
N LEU A 331 3.80 -9.20 -6.01
CA LEU A 331 3.08 -8.28 -5.13
C LEU A 331 1.59 -8.23 -5.49
N HIS A 332 0.79 -7.59 -4.63
CA HIS A 332 -0.63 -7.39 -4.87
C HIS A 332 -0.86 -6.55 -6.14
N PRO A 333 -1.65 -7.06 -7.11
CA PRO A 333 -1.88 -6.36 -8.37
C PRO A 333 -2.77 -5.14 -8.21
N ILE A 334 -2.69 -4.21 -9.16
CA ILE A 334 -3.67 -3.14 -9.31
C ILE A 334 -4.94 -3.75 -9.92
N ARG A 335 -6.11 -3.37 -9.38
CA ARG A 335 -7.42 -3.81 -9.83
C ARG A 335 -8.45 -2.70 -9.78
N ASP A 336 -9.56 -2.90 -10.48
CA ASP A 336 -10.82 -2.21 -10.20
C ASP A 336 -11.42 -2.87 -8.96
N VAL A 337 -11.25 -2.22 -7.78
CA VAL A 337 -11.57 -2.83 -6.48
C VAL A 337 -13.03 -2.58 -6.10
N GLU A 338 -13.57 -1.42 -6.48
CA GLU A 338 -14.94 -1.02 -6.16
C GLU A 338 -15.60 -0.37 -7.38
N GLU A 339 -16.80 -0.83 -7.72
CA GLU A 339 -17.67 -0.17 -8.70
C GLU A 339 -18.55 0.85 -7.99
N ILE A 340 -18.55 2.10 -8.47
CA ILE A 340 -19.23 3.23 -7.84
C ILE A 340 -20.27 3.78 -8.81
N ALA A 341 -21.55 3.51 -8.53
CA ALA A 341 -22.66 4.09 -9.27
C ALA A 341 -22.68 5.61 -9.10
N SER A 342 -22.98 6.34 -10.16
CA SER A 342 -23.18 7.78 -10.08
C SER A 342 -24.29 8.13 -9.09
N LYS A 343 -24.01 9.01 -8.15
CA LYS A 343 -24.94 9.51 -7.13
C LYS A 343 -26.01 10.40 -7.77
N SER A 344 -25.59 11.26 -8.69
CA SER A 344 -26.48 12.17 -9.41
C SER A 344 -26.00 12.46 -10.82
N ILE A 345 -26.91 12.92 -11.65
CA ILE A 345 -26.67 13.48 -12.98
C ILE A 345 -27.32 14.87 -13.08
N ARG A 346 -26.64 15.82 -13.69
CA ARG A 346 -27.17 17.14 -14.05
C ARG A 346 -27.01 17.36 -15.54
N LYS A 347 -28.11 17.63 -16.23
CA LYS A 347 -28.10 18.03 -17.64
C LYS A 347 -28.00 19.55 -17.73
N PHE A 348 -26.99 20.06 -18.43
CA PHE A 348 -26.89 21.51 -18.77
C PHE A 348 -27.61 21.83 -20.06
N ASN A 349 -27.42 20.99 -21.09
CA ASN A 349 -28.05 21.06 -22.40
C ASN A 349 -28.00 19.69 -23.10
N ASP A 350 -28.38 19.61 -24.37
CA ASP A 350 -28.43 18.34 -25.12
C ASP A 350 -27.05 17.75 -25.45
N THR A 351 -25.98 18.47 -25.18
CA THR A 351 -24.59 18.01 -25.44
C THR A 351 -23.73 17.99 -24.19
N THR A 352 -24.26 18.41 -23.02
CA THR A 352 -23.43 18.55 -21.81
C THR A 352 -24.13 18.04 -20.57
N TYR A 353 -23.48 17.10 -19.87
CA TYR A 353 -23.97 16.47 -18.65
C TYR A 353 -22.85 16.43 -17.59
N LEU A 354 -23.21 16.57 -16.34
CA LEU A 354 -22.33 16.37 -15.19
C LEU A 354 -22.79 15.16 -14.38
N PHE A 355 -21.88 14.27 -14.09
CA PHE A 355 -22.06 13.16 -13.15
C PHE A 355 -21.27 13.42 -11.87
N ASP A 356 -21.87 13.12 -10.71
CA ASP A 356 -21.24 13.15 -9.40
C ASP A 356 -21.24 11.74 -8.83
N LEU A 357 -20.07 11.21 -8.52
CA LEU A 357 -19.91 9.90 -7.86
C LEU A 357 -20.17 9.98 -6.35
N GLY A 358 -20.14 11.18 -5.76
CA GLY A 358 -20.31 11.40 -4.30
C GLY A 358 -19.10 10.96 -3.47
N LYS A 359 -18.01 10.53 -4.11
CA LYS A 359 -16.76 10.10 -3.50
C LYS A 359 -15.60 10.47 -4.44
N ASN A 360 -14.55 11.08 -3.91
CA ASN A 360 -13.31 11.28 -4.66
C ASN A 360 -12.52 9.97 -4.68
N ILE A 361 -12.09 9.54 -5.86
CA ILE A 361 -11.42 8.26 -6.10
C ILE A 361 -10.22 8.41 -7.02
N SER A 362 -9.31 7.45 -6.98
CA SER A 362 -8.41 7.14 -8.08
C SER A 362 -9.03 6.09 -8.99
N GLY A 363 -8.89 6.20 -10.29
CA GLY A 363 -9.37 5.17 -11.20
C GLY A 363 -9.88 5.70 -12.53
N VAL A 364 -10.90 5.04 -13.05
CA VAL A 364 -11.49 5.35 -14.36
C VAL A 364 -13.01 5.43 -14.29
N SER A 365 -13.63 6.06 -15.29
CA SER A 365 -15.06 5.97 -15.50
C SER A 365 -15.37 5.10 -16.73
N LYS A 366 -16.50 4.40 -16.68
CA LYS A 366 -17.10 3.69 -17.80
C LYS A 366 -18.37 4.42 -18.22
N ILE A 367 -18.43 4.83 -19.48
CA ILE A 367 -19.64 5.41 -20.07
C ILE A 367 -20.30 4.42 -21.01
N THR A 368 -21.65 4.43 -21.05
CA THR A 368 -22.45 3.77 -22.06
C THR A 368 -23.28 4.84 -22.78
N VAL A 369 -23.08 4.98 -24.08
CA VAL A 369 -23.67 6.08 -24.86
C VAL A 369 -24.09 5.60 -26.25
N ASN A 370 -25.09 6.25 -26.80
CA ASN A 370 -25.58 6.06 -28.17
C ASN A 370 -25.56 7.38 -28.95
N GLY A 371 -25.14 7.34 -30.19
CA GLY A 371 -25.14 8.48 -31.09
C GLY A 371 -24.68 8.14 -32.49
N PRO A 372 -24.78 9.06 -33.45
CA PRO A 372 -24.31 8.86 -34.82
C PRO A 372 -22.81 8.55 -34.91
N ALA A 373 -22.40 7.88 -36.00
CA ALA A 373 -20.99 7.64 -36.28
C ALA A 373 -20.21 8.97 -36.38
N GLY A 374 -19.04 9.02 -35.78
CA GLY A 374 -18.20 10.22 -35.73
C GLY A 374 -18.55 11.22 -34.63
N THR A 375 -19.61 11.00 -33.84
CA THR A 375 -19.87 11.83 -32.65
C THR A 375 -18.71 11.68 -31.67
N VAL A 376 -18.13 12.80 -31.24
CA VAL A 376 -17.04 12.85 -30.28
C VAL A 376 -17.61 13.07 -28.89
N ILE A 377 -17.33 12.16 -27.98
CA ILE A 377 -17.69 12.23 -26.56
C ILE A 377 -16.41 12.51 -25.77
N LYS A 378 -16.41 13.55 -24.95
CA LYS A 378 -15.31 13.89 -24.05
C LYS A 378 -15.77 13.69 -22.60
N LEU A 379 -14.95 13.00 -21.82
CA LEU A 379 -15.17 12.76 -20.39
C LEU A 379 -14.09 13.52 -19.62
N LYS A 380 -14.41 14.69 -19.13
CA LYS A 380 -13.53 15.54 -18.33
C LYS A 380 -13.70 15.20 -16.86
N HIS A 381 -12.62 14.74 -16.19
CA HIS A 381 -12.62 14.30 -14.80
C HIS A 381 -12.04 15.40 -13.90
N GLY A 382 -12.65 15.62 -12.73
CA GLY A 382 -12.15 16.57 -11.77
C GLY A 382 -12.67 16.35 -10.35
N GLU A 383 -12.06 17.05 -9.42
CA GLU A 383 -12.33 16.90 -7.99
C GLU A 383 -13.28 17.98 -7.44
N ARG A 384 -13.45 19.07 -8.15
CA ARG A 384 -14.28 20.21 -7.74
C ARG A 384 -15.03 20.83 -8.92
N LEU A 385 -15.95 21.73 -8.58
CA LEU A 385 -16.78 22.41 -9.56
C LEU A 385 -16.58 23.93 -9.47
N TYR A 386 -16.68 24.60 -10.62
CA TYR A 386 -16.89 26.04 -10.65
C TYR A 386 -18.26 26.42 -10.07
N PRO A 387 -18.48 27.70 -9.69
CA PRO A 387 -19.79 28.16 -9.20
C PRO A 387 -20.97 27.91 -10.15
N ASN A 388 -20.71 27.88 -11.48
CA ASN A 388 -21.71 27.53 -12.49
C ASN A 388 -22.02 26.04 -12.58
N GLY A 389 -21.25 25.20 -11.86
CA GLY A 389 -21.43 23.77 -11.76
C GLY A 389 -20.67 22.94 -12.79
N HIS A 390 -19.84 23.53 -13.64
CA HIS A 390 -18.94 22.81 -14.55
C HIS A 390 -17.71 22.30 -13.78
N VAL A 391 -17.07 21.24 -14.30
CA VAL A 391 -15.86 20.67 -13.70
C VAL A 391 -14.70 21.66 -13.78
N ASP A 392 -14.15 21.99 -12.61
CA ASP A 392 -12.94 22.80 -12.43
C ASP A 392 -11.72 21.89 -12.25
N ILE A 393 -10.76 21.98 -13.16
CA ILE A 393 -9.47 21.30 -13.08
C ILE A 393 -8.29 22.24 -12.84
N SER A 394 -8.54 23.54 -12.63
CA SER A 394 -7.48 24.54 -12.47
C SER A 394 -6.62 24.33 -11.23
N ASN A 395 -7.08 23.48 -10.30
CA ASN A 395 -6.28 23.06 -9.14
C ASN A 395 -5.26 21.95 -9.49
N ILE A 396 -5.46 21.20 -10.58
CA ILE A 396 -4.68 20.00 -10.89
C ILE A 396 -3.95 20.05 -12.23
N ASP A 397 -4.21 21.03 -13.11
CA ASP A 397 -3.55 21.17 -14.40
C ASP A 397 -2.28 22.05 -14.38
N ALA A 398 -1.93 22.59 -13.23
CA ALA A 398 -0.83 23.55 -13.06
C ALA A 398 0.55 23.03 -13.54
N HIS A 399 0.76 21.71 -13.50
CA HIS A 399 2.00 21.06 -13.91
C HIS A 399 1.99 20.52 -15.33
N TYR A 400 0.81 20.46 -15.96
CA TYR A 400 0.67 20.03 -17.35
C TYR A 400 1.20 21.11 -18.30
N ARG A 401 1.91 20.69 -19.34
CA ARG A 401 2.52 21.56 -20.36
C ARG A 401 2.15 21.04 -21.74
N PRO A 402 0.89 21.26 -22.20
CA PRO A 402 0.46 20.76 -23.49
C PRO A 402 1.28 21.35 -24.64
N THR A 403 1.60 20.51 -25.63
CA THR A 403 2.25 20.95 -26.87
C THR A 403 1.22 21.42 -27.89
N ASP A 404 -0.02 20.93 -27.74
CA ASP A 404 -1.18 21.32 -28.58
C ASP A 404 -2.48 21.03 -27.80
N ASN A 405 -3.63 21.30 -28.44
CA ASN A 405 -4.96 21.09 -27.82
C ASN A 405 -5.54 19.68 -28.07
N THR A 406 -4.75 18.73 -28.58
CA THR A 406 -5.23 17.39 -28.91
C THR A 406 -5.24 16.44 -27.70
N ASP A 407 -4.55 16.80 -26.61
CA ASP A 407 -4.46 16.03 -25.37
C ASP A 407 -4.92 16.89 -24.16
N PRO A 408 -6.22 17.10 -23.98
CA PRO A 408 -6.73 17.84 -22.82
C PRO A 408 -6.55 17.04 -21.52
N PHE A 409 -6.07 17.73 -20.47
CA PHE A 409 -5.73 17.10 -19.19
C PHE A 409 -6.95 16.41 -18.56
N GLN A 410 -6.75 15.20 -18.05
CA GLN A 410 -7.77 14.32 -17.42
C GLN A 410 -9.05 14.15 -18.26
N THR A 411 -8.95 14.15 -19.61
CA THR A 411 -10.11 14.11 -20.50
C THR A 411 -10.01 12.95 -21.47
N ASP A 412 -10.74 11.86 -21.21
CA ASP A 412 -10.87 10.76 -22.16
C ASP A 412 -11.75 11.14 -23.34
N ILE A 413 -11.46 10.61 -24.52
CA ILE A 413 -12.20 10.89 -25.75
C ILE A 413 -12.66 9.59 -26.39
N LEU A 414 -13.96 9.47 -26.67
CA LEU A 414 -14.56 8.39 -27.42
C LEU A 414 -15.18 8.95 -28.72
N ILE A 415 -14.81 8.37 -29.87
CA ILE A 415 -15.46 8.64 -31.16
C ILE A 415 -16.37 7.47 -31.48
N LEU A 416 -17.67 7.73 -31.61
CA LEU A 416 -18.68 6.71 -31.81
C LEU A 416 -18.65 6.10 -33.22
N ASN A 417 -18.96 4.79 -33.31
CA ASN A 417 -19.10 4.11 -34.60
C ASN A 417 -20.53 4.10 -35.16
N GLY A 418 -21.53 4.57 -34.42
CA GLY A 418 -22.91 4.67 -34.85
C GLY A 418 -23.69 3.36 -34.87
N LYS A 419 -23.18 2.28 -34.27
CA LYS A 419 -23.79 0.94 -34.29
C LYS A 419 -24.65 0.66 -33.05
N GLY A 420 -25.33 1.67 -32.50
CA GLY A 420 -26.14 1.55 -31.28
C GLY A 420 -25.41 1.93 -30.02
N LYS A 421 -25.86 1.41 -28.87
CA LYS A 421 -25.19 1.67 -27.55
C LYS A 421 -23.78 1.10 -27.52
N GLN A 422 -22.83 1.92 -27.14
CA GLN A 422 -21.42 1.60 -27.01
C GLN A 422 -20.97 1.87 -25.57
N SER A 423 -20.15 0.99 -25.03
CA SER A 423 -19.50 1.20 -23.74
C SER A 423 -18.01 1.46 -23.95
N PHE A 424 -17.48 2.43 -23.23
CA PHE A 424 -16.07 2.77 -23.21
C PHE A 424 -15.57 2.89 -21.79
N MET A 425 -14.43 2.29 -21.50
CA MET A 425 -13.64 2.42 -20.27
C MET A 425 -12.17 2.42 -20.67
N PRO A 426 -11.36 3.39 -20.22
CA PRO A 426 -9.94 3.46 -20.57
C PRO A 426 -9.16 2.22 -20.12
N HIS A 427 -8.13 1.85 -20.91
CA HIS A 427 -7.30 0.67 -20.67
C HIS A 427 -6.04 0.99 -19.87
N PHE A 428 -5.34 2.12 -20.23
CA PHE A 428 -3.95 2.37 -19.84
C PHE A 428 -3.72 3.66 -19.08
N ASN A 429 -4.72 4.13 -18.33
CA ASN A 429 -4.59 5.28 -17.45
C ASN A 429 -5.47 5.14 -16.21
N TYR A 430 -5.28 6.05 -15.28
CA TYR A 430 -6.17 6.31 -14.16
C TYR A 430 -6.19 7.82 -13.88
N LYS A 431 -7.16 8.28 -13.12
CA LYS A 431 -7.39 9.69 -12.79
C LYS A 431 -7.76 9.84 -11.32
N GLY A 432 -7.65 11.04 -10.77
CA GLY A 432 -8.24 11.40 -9.47
C GLY A 432 -9.46 12.27 -9.71
N PHE A 433 -10.64 11.86 -9.24
CA PHE A 433 -11.87 12.59 -9.51
C PHE A 433 -13.05 12.17 -8.63
N GLN A 434 -13.98 13.11 -8.46
CA GLN A 434 -15.34 12.87 -7.97
C GLN A 434 -16.38 13.14 -9.06
N TYR A 435 -16.09 14.08 -9.95
CA TYR A 435 -17.02 14.56 -10.98
C TYR A 435 -16.53 14.18 -12.37
N VAL A 436 -17.49 13.86 -13.27
CA VAL A 436 -17.22 13.64 -14.68
C VAL A 436 -18.17 14.52 -15.50
N GLU A 437 -17.61 15.49 -16.22
CA GLU A 437 -18.35 16.28 -17.19
C GLU A 437 -18.26 15.62 -18.56
N VAL A 438 -19.39 15.19 -19.08
CA VAL A 438 -19.51 14.58 -20.39
C VAL A 438 -19.99 15.63 -21.38
N THR A 439 -19.18 15.87 -22.44
CA THR A 439 -19.56 16.75 -23.55
C THR A 439 -19.53 15.97 -24.86
N SER A 440 -20.42 16.34 -25.78
CA SER A 440 -20.52 15.69 -27.10
C SER A 440 -20.56 16.71 -28.23
N SER A 441 -20.07 16.31 -29.41
CA SER A 441 -20.10 17.12 -30.63
C SER A 441 -21.48 17.20 -31.28
N GLY A 442 -22.46 16.44 -30.82
CA GLY A 442 -23.85 16.43 -31.23
C GLY A 442 -24.78 16.02 -30.10
N PRO A 443 -26.10 16.19 -30.21
CA PRO A 443 -27.03 15.83 -29.15
C PRO A 443 -26.93 14.35 -28.74
N ILE A 444 -26.93 14.10 -27.43
CA ILE A 444 -26.96 12.76 -26.81
C ILE A 444 -27.99 12.74 -25.69
N GLN A 445 -28.38 11.54 -25.29
CA GLN A 445 -29.23 11.34 -24.11
C GLN A 445 -28.51 10.40 -23.14
N LEU A 446 -28.29 10.87 -21.91
CA LEU A 446 -27.69 10.11 -20.86
C LEU A 446 -28.60 10.04 -19.63
N GLN A 447 -28.59 8.89 -18.98
CA GLN A 447 -29.21 8.66 -17.67
C GLN A 447 -28.10 8.48 -16.62
N LYS A 448 -28.48 8.52 -15.36
CA LYS A 448 -27.54 8.41 -14.24
C LYS A 448 -26.75 7.10 -14.29
N GLU A 449 -27.37 6.03 -14.73
CA GLU A 449 -26.78 4.68 -14.85
C GLU A 449 -25.82 4.52 -16.02
N ASP A 450 -25.79 5.47 -16.97
CA ASP A 450 -24.92 5.40 -18.14
C ASP A 450 -23.45 5.73 -17.82
N LEU A 451 -23.15 6.21 -16.59
CA LEU A 451 -21.78 6.43 -16.14
C LEU A 451 -21.55 5.83 -14.76
N VAL A 452 -20.49 5.01 -14.67
CA VAL A 452 -20.06 4.32 -13.45
C VAL A 452 -18.57 4.58 -13.24
N GLY A 453 -18.19 4.90 -12.00
CA GLY A 453 -16.79 5.00 -11.59
C GLY A 453 -16.23 3.65 -11.15
N TYR A 454 -14.94 3.43 -11.35
CA TYR A 454 -14.21 2.28 -10.84
C TYR A 454 -13.05 2.77 -9.99
N PHE A 455 -13.10 2.48 -8.69
CA PHE A 455 -12.01 2.77 -7.77
C PHE A 455 -10.89 1.77 -8.01
N MET A 456 -9.74 2.28 -8.40
CA MET A 456 -8.58 1.48 -8.81
C MET A 456 -7.40 1.77 -7.89
N HIS A 457 -6.77 0.71 -7.38
CA HIS A 457 -5.53 0.77 -6.60
C HIS A 457 -4.89 -0.63 -6.50
N SER A 458 -3.70 -0.73 -5.91
CA SER A 458 -3.14 -2.03 -5.52
C SER A 458 -4.07 -2.72 -4.53
N ASP A 459 -4.53 -3.93 -4.85
CA ASP A 459 -5.55 -4.69 -4.10
C ASP A 459 -4.93 -5.34 -2.85
N VAL A 460 -4.45 -4.51 -1.92
CA VAL A 460 -3.87 -4.94 -0.65
C VAL A 460 -4.95 -5.30 0.36
N PRO A 461 -4.82 -6.41 1.12
CA PRO A 461 -5.79 -6.78 2.14
C PRO A 461 -5.92 -5.72 3.24
N VAL A 462 -7.16 -5.44 3.64
CA VAL A 462 -7.44 -4.61 4.83
C VAL A 462 -7.14 -5.42 6.08
N VAL A 463 -6.27 -4.90 6.94
CA VAL A 463 -5.85 -5.55 8.20
C VAL A 463 -6.14 -4.71 9.44
N GLY A 464 -6.62 -3.49 9.28
CA GLY A 464 -6.91 -2.57 10.37
C GLY A 464 -8.31 -1.99 10.32
N GLU A 465 -8.88 -1.70 11.49
CA GLU A 465 -10.17 -1.04 11.62
C GLU A 465 -10.17 -0.15 12.86
N VAL A 466 -10.78 1.04 12.74
CA VAL A 466 -10.98 1.99 13.83
C VAL A 466 -12.45 2.42 13.86
N LYS A 467 -13.02 2.47 15.06
CA LYS A 467 -14.36 3.02 15.34
C LYS A 467 -14.32 3.92 16.56
N SER A 468 -14.98 5.06 16.46
CA SER A 468 -15.05 6.07 17.51
C SER A 468 -16.50 6.48 17.76
N SER A 469 -16.80 6.88 19.00
CA SER A 469 -18.08 7.53 19.34
C SER A 469 -18.25 8.89 18.67
N GLN A 470 -17.16 9.49 18.16
CA GLN A 470 -17.20 10.78 17.49
C GLN A 470 -17.25 10.63 15.97
N PRO A 471 -18.35 11.07 15.32
CA PRO A 471 -18.52 10.93 13.88
C PRO A 471 -17.41 11.59 13.05
N ILE A 472 -16.87 12.74 13.51
CA ILE A 472 -15.82 13.45 12.80
C ILE A 472 -14.53 12.61 12.72
N ILE A 473 -14.17 11.90 13.79
CA ILE A 473 -13.00 11.01 13.81
C ILE A 473 -13.18 9.85 12.81
N ASN A 474 -14.38 9.27 12.75
CA ASN A 474 -14.67 8.21 11.78
C ASN A 474 -14.57 8.74 10.32
N LYS A 475 -15.09 9.95 10.03
CA LYS A 475 -14.95 10.58 8.71
C LYS A 475 -13.48 10.77 8.33
N ILE A 476 -12.68 11.31 9.24
CA ILE A 476 -11.24 11.52 9.03
C ILE A 476 -10.52 10.19 8.78
N TYR A 477 -10.82 9.15 9.56
CA TYR A 477 -10.25 7.81 9.36
C TYR A 477 -10.57 7.25 7.96
N TYR A 478 -11.85 7.34 7.53
CA TYR A 478 -12.25 6.91 6.19
C TYR A 478 -11.56 7.72 5.08
N ALA A 479 -11.50 9.04 5.22
CA ALA A 479 -10.85 9.91 4.25
C ALA A 479 -9.34 9.62 4.16
N THR A 480 -8.69 9.33 5.29
CA THR A 480 -7.28 8.96 5.34
C THR A 480 -7.02 7.65 4.60
N ASN A 481 -7.81 6.60 4.87
CA ASN A 481 -7.69 5.32 4.18
C ASN A 481 -8.00 5.44 2.68
N ASN A 482 -8.98 6.27 2.33
CA ASN A 482 -9.34 6.53 0.95
C ASN A 482 -8.20 7.21 0.18
N SER A 483 -7.56 8.22 0.79
CA SER A 483 -6.38 8.86 0.19
C SER A 483 -5.18 7.91 0.12
N TYR A 484 -4.97 7.08 1.14
CA TYR A 484 -3.88 6.09 1.12
C TYR A 484 -4.04 5.11 -0.04
N LEU A 485 -5.23 4.51 -0.19
CA LEU A 485 -5.52 3.56 -1.28
C LEU A 485 -5.49 4.25 -2.64
N SER A 486 -6.05 5.47 -2.75
CA SER A 486 -6.00 6.27 -3.99
C SER A 486 -4.58 6.56 -4.47
N ASN A 487 -3.61 6.46 -3.59
CA ASN A 487 -2.20 6.73 -3.83
C ASN A 487 -1.32 5.47 -3.72
N LEU A 488 -1.87 4.30 -4.08
CA LEU A 488 -1.14 3.02 -4.02
C LEU A 488 -1.23 2.26 -5.36
N PHE A 489 -0.27 2.51 -6.25
CA PHE A 489 -0.22 1.94 -7.62
C PHE A 489 1.05 1.10 -7.86
N GLY A 490 1.29 0.10 -6.99
CA GLY A 490 2.53 -0.71 -7.00
C GLY A 490 3.71 0.03 -6.38
N TYR A 491 3.50 1.25 -5.97
CA TYR A 491 4.34 2.14 -5.17
C TYR A 491 3.43 3.22 -4.57
N PRO A 492 3.84 3.88 -3.46
CA PRO A 492 3.13 5.05 -2.94
C PRO A 492 3.28 6.24 -3.90
N THR A 493 2.17 6.91 -4.22
CA THR A 493 2.16 8.18 -4.95
C THR A 493 1.71 9.32 -4.04
N ASP A 494 2.02 10.54 -4.42
CA ASP A 494 1.56 11.76 -3.76
C ASP A 494 0.07 12.02 -4.01
N CYS A 495 -0.33 12.01 -5.28
CA CYS A 495 -1.70 12.25 -5.73
C CYS A 495 -2.05 11.48 -7.01
N PRO A 496 -3.34 11.12 -7.25
CA PRO A 496 -3.72 10.29 -8.39
C PRO A 496 -3.97 11.07 -9.68
N GLN A 497 -3.86 12.40 -9.69
CA GLN A 497 -4.24 13.23 -10.83
C GLN A 497 -3.12 14.14 -11.34
N ARG A 498 -2.61 15.05 -10.50
CA ARG A 498 -1.71 16.14 -10.90
C ARG A 498 -0.28 15.69 -11.16
N GLU A 499 0.20 14.70 -10.41
CA GLU A 499 1.60 14.25 -10.42
C GLU A 499 1.74 12.75 -10.67
N LYS A 500 1.11 11.90 -9.86
CA LYS A 500 1.24 10.42 -9.88
C LYS A 500 2.67 9.96 -9.59
N ASN A 501 3.40 10.76 -8.82
CA ASN A 501 4.81 10.59 -8.54
C ASN A 501 5.05 9.83 -7.24
N GLY A 502 6.11 9.03 -7.20
CA GLY A 502 6.57 8.36 -5.98
C GLY A 502 7.37 9.32 -5.09
N TRP A 503 6.74 10.40 -4.61
CA TRP A 503 7.35 11.33 -3.69
C TRP A 503 7.72 10.65 -2.38
N THR A 504 8.98 10.76 -2.02
CA THR A 504 9.53 10.06 -0.87
C THR A 504 9.06 10.65 0.46
N GLY A 505 8.85 11.98 0.53
CA GLY A 505 8.30 12.66 1.71
C GLY A 505 6.93 12.13 2.10
N ASP A 506 6.00 12.09 1.15
CA ASP A 506 4.62 11.62 1.35
C ASP A 506 4.57 10.18 1.84
N ALA A 507 5.36 9.33 1.22
CA ALA A 507 5.39 7.91 1.51
C ALA A 507 5.91 7.62 2.92
N GLN A 508 6.99 8.28 3.36
CA GLN A 508 7.55 8.04 4.70
C GLN A 508 6.65 8.60 5.81
N ILE A 509 5.89 9.65 5.54
CA ILE A 509 4.90 10.16 6.48
C ILE A 509 3.79 9.14 6.71
N ALA A 510 3.25 8.56 5.63
CA ALA A 510 2.07 7.71 5.67
C ALA A 510 2.38 6.22 5.95
N ILE A 511 3.65 5.83 6.12
CA ILE A 511 4.03 4.40 6.24
C ILE A 511 3.29 3.69 7.37
N GLU A 512 3.21 4.26 8.56
CA GLU A 512 2.56 3.62 9.70
C GLU A 512 1.05 3.48 9.47
N THR A 513 0.40 4.51 8.90
CA THR A 513 -1.02 4.45 8.49
C THR A 513 -1.26 3.29 7.53
N GLY A 514 -0.38 3.14 6.53
CA GLY A 514 -0.43 2.03 5.60
C GLY A 514 -0.27 0.66 6.27
N LEU A 515 0.71 0.52 7.16
CA LEU A 515 1.00 -0.76 7.83
C LEU A 515 -0.06 -1.14 8.87
N TYR A 516 -0.68 -0.16 9.55
CA TYR A 516 -1.81 -0.46 10.45
C TYR A 516 -3.07 -0.86 9.67
N GLY A 517 -3.36 -0.19 8.57
CA GLY A 517 -4.58 -0.39 7.81
C GLY A 517 -4.54 -1.55 6.82
N PHE A 518 -3.36 -1.83 6.23
CA PHE A 518 -3.25 -2.69 5.05
C PHE A 518 -2.03 -3.61 5.08
N ASP A 519 -2.15 -4.80 4.50
CA ASP A 519 -1.05 -5.77 4.33
C ASP A 519 -0.22 -5.40 3.09
N GLY A 520 0.60 -4.36 3.22
CA GLY A 520 1.31 -3.72 2.11
C GLY A 520 2.79 -4.12 1.96
N ILE A 521 3.32 -5.08 2.71
CA ILE A 521 4.75 -5.41 2.71
C ILE A 521 5.32 -5.64 1.30
N THR A 522 4.59 -6.35 0.43
CA THR A 522 5.06 -6.68 -0.92
C THR A 522 5.20 -5.44 -1.81
N ILE A 523 4.37 -4.41 -1.60
CA ILE A 523 4.48 -3.12 -2.28
C ILE A 523 5.76 -2.40 -1.84
N TYR A 524 6.03 -2.37 -0.54
CA TYR A 524 7.22 -1.71 0.00
C TYR A 524 8.51 -2.46 -0.38
N GLU A 525 8.52 -3.79 -0.39
CA GLU A 525 9.67 -4.58 -0.88
C GLU A 525 10.00 -4.24 -2.33
N LYS A 526 8.97 -4.15 -3.19
CA LYS A 526 9.15 -3.71 -4.60
C LYS A 526 9.66 -2.27 -4.68
N TRP A 527 9.05 -1.34 -3.94
CA TRP A 527 9.43 0.06 -4.03
C TRP A 527 10.81 0.36 -3.45
N LEU A 528 11.20 -0.32 -2.36
CA LEU A 528 12.56 -0.23 -1.84
C LEU A 528 13.61 -0.89 -2.76
N ALA A 529 13.20 -1.82 -3.63
CA ALA A 529 14.05 -2.27 -4.72
C ALA A 529 14.23 -1.15 -5.78
N ASP A 530 13.21 -0.35 -6.07
CA ASP A 530 13.34 0.84 -6.93
C ASP A 530 14.31 1.87 -6.32
N HIS A 531 14.30 2.08 -4.99
CA HIS A 531 15.28 2.92 -4.30
C HIS A 531 16.72 2.45 -4.53
N ARG A 532 16.96 1.11 -4.43
CA ARG A 532 18.27 0.53 -4.66
C ARG A 532 18.71 0.65 -6.12
N ASP A 533 17.76 0.57 -7.07
CA ASP A 533 18.02 0.77 -8.49
C ASP A 533 18.38 2.23 -8.82
N GLU A 534 17.78 3.19 -8.08
CA GLU A 534 17.97 4.64 -8.28
C GLU A 534 19.17 5.21 -7.54
N GLN A 535 19.62 4.61 -6.44
CA GLN A 535 20.67 5.20 -5.61
C GLN A 535 21.98 5.39 -6.38
N GLN A 536 22.47 6.62 -6.40
CA GLN A 536 23.75 6.96 -7.01
C GLN A 536 24.95 6.34 -6.25
N PRO A 537 26.11 6.19 -6.88
CA PRO A 537 27.31 5.64 -6.25
C PRO A 537 27.75 6.36 -4.99
N ASN A 538 27.56 7.69 -4.91
CA ASN A 538 27.83 8.53 -3.74
C ASN A 538 26.79 8.41 -2.63
N GLY A 539 25.69 7.67 -2.85
CA GLY A 539 24.62 7.47 -1.86
C GLY A 539 23.39 8.35 -2.03
N VAL A 540 23.41 9.35 -2.92
CA VAL A 540 22.27 10.25 -3.16
C VAL A 540 21.09 9.49 -3.74
N LEU A 541 19.89 9.81 -3.28
CA LEU A 541 18.62 9.33 -3.80
C LEU A 541 17.83 10.51 -4.40
N PRO A 542 17.00 10.28 -5.42
CA PRO A 542 16.11 11.31 -5.92
C PRO A 542 14.90 11.47 -4.99
N SER A 543 14.23 12.60 -5.08
CA SER A 543 13.00 12.88 -4.30
C SER A 543 11.78 12.08 -4.79
N ILE A 544 11.79 11.71 -6.06
CA ILE A 544 10.73 10.94 -6.75
C ILE A 544 11.32 9.59 -7.16
N ILE A 545 10.69 8.48 -6.78
CA ILE A 545 11.18 7.13 -7.07
C ILE A 545 10.04 6.25 -7.62
N PRO A 546 10.16 5.64 -8.80
CA PRO A 546 11.25 5.84 -9.78
C PRO A 546 11.32 7.28 -10.29
N THR A 547 12.50 7.76 -10.73
CA THR A 547 12.65 9.09 -11.31
C THR A 547 12.84 9.00 -12.82
N ASP A 548 12.00 9.71 -13.55
CA ASP A 548 12.08 9.82 -15.02
C ASP A 548 13.11 10.86 -15.45
N GLY A 549 12.63 11.98 -16.02
CA GLY A 549 13.47 13.11 -16.37
C GLY A 549 13.68 14.12 -15.26
N TRP A 550 13.06 13.95 -14.09
CA TRP A 550 13.17 14.85 -12.94
C TRP A 550 14.58 14.91 -12.35
N GLY A 551 15.19 13.75 -12.12
CA GLY A 551 16.60 13.67 -11.67
C GLY A 551 16.79 13.77 -10.16
N TYR A 552 17.95 14.31 -9.73
CA TYR A 552 18.47 14.20 -8.37
C TYR A 552 18.79 15.55 -7.72
N GLU A 553 18.47 16.66 -8.37
CA GLU A 553 18.99 17.96 -7.95
C GLU A 553 18.06 18.73 -7.02
N TRP A 554 16.78 18.39 -7.00
CA TRP A 554 15.78 19.12 -6.23
C TRP A 554 14.81 18.20 -5.47
N GLY A 555 14.40 18.65 -4.30
CA GLY A 555 13.37 18.01 -3.48
C GLY A 555 13.87 16.79 -2.70
N ASN A 556 15.14 16.45 -2.77
CA ASN A 556 15.75 15.40 -1.98
C ASN A 556 16.43 15.96 -0.72
N GLY A 557 16.84 15.07 0.17
CA GLY A 557 17.40 15.39 1.48
C GLY A 557 16.74 14.58 2.58
N PRO A 558 17.26 14.58 3.80
CA PRO A 558 16.79 13.68 4.86
C PRO A 558 15.29 13.79 5.17
N ASP A 559 14.73 14.98 5.16
CA ASP A 559 13.29 15.17 5.42
C ASP A 559 12.36 14.58 4.33
N TRP A 560 12.90 14.17 3.17
CA TRP A 560 12.21 13.44 2.10
C TRP A 560 12.74 12.02 1.92
N THR A 561 14.03 11.89 1.56
CA THR A 561 14.60 10.60 1.13
C THR A 561 14.98 9.64 2.26
N SER A 562 14.66 9.96 3.51
CA SER A 562 14.73 9.02 4.65
C SER A 562 13.84 7.79 4.50
N THR A 563 13.02 7.71 3.46
CA THR A 563 12.28 6.50 3.08
C THR A 563 13.15 5.26 3.05
N ILE A 564 14.41 5.40 2.61
CA ILE A 564 15.37 4.29 2.55
C ILE A 564 15.67 3.67 3.93
N ALA A 565 15.51 4.43 5.01
CA ALA A 565 15.71 3.99 6.39
C ALA A 565 14.38 3.76 7.12
N ILE A 566 13.46 4.73 7.05
CA ILE A 566 12.20 4.74 7.82
C ILE A 566 11.28 3.59 7.39
N ILE A 567 11.15 3.33 6.09
CA ILE A 567 10.23 2.30 5.61
C ILE A 567 10.71 0.88 5.99
N PRO A 568 11.96 0.45 5.71
CA PRO A 568 12.44 -0.86 6.13
C PRO A 568 12.38 -1.07 7.64
N TRP A 569 12.63 -0.01 8.43
CA TRP A 569 12.53 -0.05 9.87
C TRP A 569 11.09 -0.32 10.33
N ASN A 570 10.10 0.40 9.78
CA ASN A 570 8.69 0.19 10.13
C ASN A 570 8.19 -1.18 9.65
N VAL A 571 8.58 -1.63 8.47
CA VAL A 571 8.26 -2.99 8.00
C VAL A 571 8.82 -4.03 8.96
N TYR A 572 10.05 -3.87 9.45
CA TYR A 572 10.63 -4.75 10.46
C TYR A 572 9.82 -4.75 11.77
N LEU A 573 9.41 -3.58 12.25
CA LEU A 573 8.60 -3.47 13.47
C LEU A 573 7.24 -4.17 13.34
N PHE A 574 6.59 -4.05 12.19
CA PHE A 574 5.23 -4.58 11.98
C PHE A 574 5.21 -6.07 11.60
N TYR A 575 6.22 -6.56 10.90
CA TYR A 575 6.25 -7.95 10.42
C TYR A 575 7.25 -8.85 11.18
N GLY A 576 8.19 -8.28 11.90
CA GLY A 576 9.28 -9.03 12.55
C GLY A 576 10.28 -9.63 11.55
N ASP A 577 10.17 -9.28 10.26
CA ASP A 577 11.02 -9.78 9.19
C ASP A 577 12.20 -8.84 8.95
N GLN A 578 13.41 -9.36 9.11
CA GLN A 578 14.65 -8.61 8.93
C GLN A 578 15.07 -8.45 7.47
N LYS A 579 14.42 -9.15 6.52
CA LYS A 579 14.88 -9.25 5.15
C LYS A 579 14.99 -7.89 4.47
N LEU A 580 13.92 -7.09 4.48
CA LEU A 580 13.93 -5.77 3.82
C LEU A 580 14.96 -4.82 4.46
N LEU A 581 15.07 -4.86 5.79
CA LEU A 581 16.06 -4.07 6.52
C LEU A 581 17.50 -4.48 6.15
N ALA A 582 17.76 -5.79 6.04
CA ALA A 582 19.05 -6.31 5.61
C ALA A 582 19.36 -5.96 4.15
N ASP A 583 18.39 -6.09 3.25
CA ASP A 583 18.52 -5.76 1.82
C ASP A 583 18.83 -4.26 1.61
N CYS A 584 18.24 -3.37 2.42
CA CYS A 584 18.45 -1.92 2.34
C CYS A 584 19.65 -1.42 3.15
N TYR A 585 20.20 -2.21 4.08
CA TYR A 585 21.28 -1.79 4.97
C TYR A 585 22.48 -1.15 4.27
N PRO A 586 23.03 -1.72 3.18
CA PRO A 586 24.15 -1.11 2.45
C PRO A 586 23.79 0.27 1.88
N ASN A 587 22.55 0.45 1.47
CA ASN A 587 22.03 1.67 0.86
C ASN A 587 21.78 2.76 1.92
N ILE A 588 21.21 2.41 3.07
CA ILE A 588 21.07 3.31 4.23
C ILE A 588 22.45 3.80 4.67
N ARG A 589 23.42 2.90 4.75
CA ARG A 589 24.79 3.23 5.13
C ARG A 589 25.46 4.20 4.15
N LYS A 590 25.30 4.00 2.85
CA LYS A 590 25.81 4.93 1.82
C LYS A 590 25.15 6.31 1.96
N TYR A 591 23.86 6.34 2.16
CA TYR A 591 23.09 7.57 2.29
C TYR A 591 23.55 8.38 3.51
N VAL A 592 23.61 7.74 4.69
CA VAL A 592 24.08 8.37 5.93
C VAL A 592 25.53 8.85 5.82
N ASN A 593 26.43 8.05 5.23
CA ASN A 593 27.82 8.47 5.05
C ASN A 593 27.93 9.68 4.13
N HIS A 594 27.17 9.75 3.05
CA HIS A 594 27.11 10.92 2.17
C HIS A 594 26.74 12.19 2.94
N ILE A 595 25.76 12.10 3.83
CA ILE A 595 25.34 13.27 4.64
C ILE A 595 26.45 13.67 5.62
N ASP A 596 27.08 12.71 6.34
CA ASP A 596 28.17 13.00 7.28
C ASP A 596 29.40 13.60 6.60
N GLU A 597 29.73 13.14 5.41
CA GLU A 597 30.84 13.68 4.60
C GLU A 597 30.55 15.09 4.09
N THR A 598 29.29 15.35 3.67
CA THR A 598 28.87 16.65 3.15
C THR A 598 28.64 17.68 4.26
N TYR A 599 28.14 17.23 5.41
CA TYR A 599 27.78 18.06 6.56
C TYR A 599 28.52 17.61 7.84
N PRO A 600 29.84 17.77 7.91
CA PRO A 600 30.64 17.21 8.99
C PRO A 600 30.39 17.82 10.38
N THR A 601 29.62 18.90 10.45
CA THR A 601 29.18 19.49 11.71
C THR A 601 28.10 18.68 12.43
N GLY A 602 27.42 17.79 11.71
CA GLY A 602 26.25 17.05 12.18
C GLY A 602 24.93 17.81 11.97
N LEU A 603 24.97 19.00 11.36
CA LEU A 603 23.78 19.79 10.98
C LEU A 603 23.70 19.84 9.47
N THR A 604 22.50 19.64 8.89
CA THR A 604 22.30 19.67 7.45
C THR A 604 21.17 20.59 7.02
N THR A 605 21.43 21.40 6.00
CA THR A 605 20.43 22.23 5.32
C THR A 605 19.85 21.58 4.08
N TRP A 606 20.24 20.34 3.79
CA TRP A 606 19.77 19.59 2.64
C TRP A 606 18.36 19.04 2.91
N GLY A 607 17.35 19.54 2.18
CA GLY A 607 15.96 19.18 2.31
C GLY A 607 15.03 20.29 1.85
N LEU A 608 13.72 20.07 1.98
CA LEU A 608 12.66 21.04 1.64
C LEU A 608 12.03 21.70 2.86
N GLY A 609 12.21 21.12 4.06
CA GLY A 609 11.59 21.63 5.28
C GLY A 609 10.14 21.18 5.43
N ASP A 610 9.43 21.83 6.34
CA ASP A 610 8.03 21.53 6.64
C ASP A 610 7.12 22.07 5.52
N TRP A 611 6.80 21.20 4.54
CA TRP A 611 6.07 21.58 3.31
C TRP A 611 4.63 21.95 3.61
N ILE A 612 4.13 23.03 3.00
CA ILE A 612 2.76 23.55 3.13
C ILE A 612 2.34 23.81 4.59
N PRO A 613 3.10 24.54 5.41
CA PRO A 613 2.63 24.98 6.71
C PRO A 613 1.51 26.03 6.55
N VAL A 614 0.68 26.19 7.58
CA VAL A 614 -0.43 27.16 7.53
C VAL A 614 0.08 28.60 7.49
N LYS A 615 0.98 28.95 8.41
CA LYS A 615 1.54 30.32 8.55
C LYS A 615 3.05 30.30 8.78
N SER A 616 3.48 29.50 9.76
CA SER A 616 4.82 29.59 10.34
C SER A 616 5.76 28.61 9.66
N LYS A 617 6.92 29.09 9.21
CA LYS A 617 7.95 28.27 8.56
C LYS A 617 9.08 27.97 9.52
N SER A 618 9.38 26.69 9.70
CA SER A 618 10.57 26.23 10.41
C SER A 618 11.82 26.33 9.53
N PRO A 619 13.03 26.55 10.10
CA PRO A 619 14.25 26.40 9.34
C PRO A 619 14.42 24.99 8.77
N VAL A 620 14.77 24.87 7.51
CA VAL A 620 15.07 23.58 6.85
C VAL A 620 16.14 22.79 7.62
N GLU A 621 17.19 23.46 8.08
CA GLU A 621 18.25 22.81 8.86
C GLU A 621 17.71 22.15 10.13
N LEU A 622 16.70 22.72 10.78
CA LEU A 622 16.11 22.12 11.98
C LEU A 622 15.39 20.81 11.64
N THR A 623 14.51 20.83 10.66
CA THR A 623 13.73 19.64 10.27
C THR A 623 14.62 18.58 9.65
N SER A 624 15.43 18.92 8.66
CA SER A 624 16.30 17.97 7.96
C SER A 624 17.33 17.33 8.89
N THR A 625 17.86 18.07 9.87
CA THR A 625 18.78 17.48 10.87
C THR A 625 18.07 16.47 11.78
N CYS A 626 16.81 16.71 12.15
CA CYS A 626 16.03 15.72 12.91
C CYS A 626 15.83 14.41 12.14
N TYR A 627 15.58 14.48 10.84
CA TYR A 627 15.47 13.30 9.98
C TYR A 627 16.83 12.61 9.75
N TYR A 628 17.88 13.39 9.54
CA TYR A 628 19.25 12.85 9.52
C TYR A 628 19.60 12.09 10.81
N TYR A 629 19.26 12.64 11.95
CA TYR A 629 19.41 11.95 13.24
C TYR A 629 18.61 10.64 13.27
N ALA A 630 17.36 10.65 12.81
CA ALA A 630 16.52 9.46 12.74
C ALA A 630 17.14 8.37 11.87
N ASP A 631 17.66 8.72 10.68
CA ASP A 631 18.35 7.80 9.78
C ASP A 631 19.57 7.14 10.43
N VAL A 632 20.36 7.93 11.13
CA VAL A 632 21.56 7.45 11.84
C VAL A 632 21.17 6.52 13.00
N VAL A 633 20.12 6.86 13.77
CA VAL A 633 19.61 6.01 14.84
C VAL A 633 19.07 4.69 14.30
N ILE A 634 18.32 4.73 13.21
CA ILE A 634 17.79 3.52 12.53
C ILE A 634 18.96 2.66 12.02
N LEU A 635 19.97 3.27 11.39
CA LEU A 635 21.14 2.56 10.89
C LEU A 635 21.92 1.88 12.03
N ALA A 636 22.11 2.55 13.17
CA ALA A 636 22.75 1.98 14.35
C ALA A 636 21.94 0.79 14.88
N LYS A 637 20.63 0.90 15.02
CA LYS A 637 19.76 -0.20 15.44
C LYS A 637 19.79 -1.37 14.45
N ALA A 638 19.72 -1.08 13.15
CA ALA A 638 19.83 -2.09 12.09
C ALA A 638 21.18 -2.81 12.15
N ALA A 639 22.28 -2.07 12.35
CA ALA A 639 23.61 -2.65 12.53
C ALA A 639 23.65 -3.64 13.70
N LYS A 640 23.06 -3.27 14.82
CA LYS A 640 22.97 -4.15 16.02
C LYS A 640 22.19 -5.43 15.71
N ILE A 641 21.00 -5.31 15.06
CA ILE A 641 20.14 -6.44 14.70
C ILE A 641 20.86 -7.38 13.74
N LEU A 642 21.63 -6.83 12.79
CA LEU A 642 22.35 -7.58 11.76
C LEU A 642 23.77 -8.03 12.21
N GLY A 643 24.13 -7.84 13.49
CA GLY A 643 25.39 -8.28 14.06
C GLY A 643 26.62 -7.49 13.59
N LYS A 644 26.46 -6.25 13.11
CA LYS A 644 27.51 -5.37 12.61
C LYS A 644 28.01 -4.43 13.72
N ASN A 645 28.77 -4.97 14.65
CA ASN A 645 29.12 -4.29 15.90
C ASN A 645 29.93 -2.98 15.69
N ASP A 646 30.87 -2.96 14.76
CA ASP A 646 31.69 -1.76 14.47
C ASP A 646 30.82 -0.61 13.92
N ASP A 647 29.90 -0.94 13.00
CA ASP A 647 28.93 0.02 12.47
C ASP A 647 27.99 0.51 13.58
N TYR A 648 27.54 -0.38 14.47
CA TYR A 648 26.70 0.00 15.62
C TYR A 648 27.40 1.06 16.50
N LEU A 649 28.68 0.84 16.83
CA LEU A 649 29.45 1.80 17.64
C LEU A 649 29.67 3.13 16.89
N LYS A 650 30.06 3.05 15.61
CA LYS A 650 30.27 4.23 14.75
C LYS A 650 29.02 5.10 14.67
N TYR A 651 27.88 4.52 14.33
CA TYR A 651 26.64 5.27 14.11
C TYR A 651 25.97 5.70 15.41
N THR A 652 26.18 4.98 16.52
CA THR A 652 25.79 5.47 17.85
C THR A 652 26.57 6.73 18.24
N ALA A 653 27.86 6.77 17.96
CA ALA A 653 28.68 7.96 18.19
C ALA A 653 28.25 9.13 17.27
N LEU A 654 27.94 8.86 16.01
CA LEU A 654 27.44 9.86 15.06
C LEU A 654 26.09 10.42 15.51
N ALA A 655 25.15 9.58 15.93
CA ALA A 655 23.87 10.02 16.46
C ALA A 655 24.06 10.97 17.67
N LYS A 656 24.98 10.65 18.57
CA LYS A 656 25.31 11.53 19.70
C LYS A 656 25.85 12.87 19.23
N LYS A 657 26.80 12.89 18.28
CA LYS A 657 27.37 14.11 17.69
C LYS A 657 26.28 15.02 17.10
N ILE A 658 25.36 14.45 16.31
CA ILE A 658 24.25 15.19 15.71
C ILE A 658 23.34 15.76 16.81
N LYS A 659 22.96 14.94 17.80
CA LYS A 659 22.11 15.34 18.92
C LYS A 659 22.74 16.50 19.70
N ASP A 660 24.03 16.44 20.01
CA ASP A 660 24.74 17.46 20.73
C ASP A 660 24.81 18.78 19.92
N ALA A 661 25.17 18.70 18.63
CA ALA A 661 25.25 19.89 17.75
C ALA A 661 23.87 20.55 17.57
N PHE A 662 22.83 19.74 17.35
CA PHE A 662 21.47 20.22 17.18
C PHE A 662 20.95 20.98 18.41
N ASN A 663 21.11 20.38 19.59
CA ASN A 663 20.64 20.99 20.85
C ASN A 663 21.47 22.21 21.26
N ALA A 664 22.76 22.20 20.97
CA ALA A 664 23.61 23.38 21.23
C ALA A 664 23.17 24.58 20.38
N LYS A 665 22.67 24.36 19.17
CA LYS A 665 22.24 25.46 18.28
C LYS A 665 20.81 25.91 18.53
N TYR A 666 19.86 24.97 18.70
CA TYR A 666 18.43 25.27 18.62
C TYR A 666 17.71 25.27 19.97
N LEU A 667 18.20 24.54 20.99
CA LEU A 667 17.49 24.41 22.25
C LEU A 667 17.81 25.56 23.21
N ASN A 668 16.78 26.33 23.54
CA ASN A 668 16.85 27.17 24.73
C ASN A 668 16.43 26.35 25.95
N LYS A 669 17.40 25.86 26.73
CA LYS A 669 17.15 24.96 27.88
C LYS A 669 16.31 25.60 28.97
N GLU A 670 16.51 26.89 29.24
CA GLU A 670 15.78 27.59 30.30
C GLU A 670 14.31 27.74 29.95
N LYS A 671 14.04 28.15 28.72
CA LYS A 671 12.68 28.31 28.21
C LYS A 671 12.03 27.01 27.80
N GLY A 672 12.79 25.95 27.52
CA GLY A 672 12.30 24.67 26.98
C GLY A 672 11.64 24.82 25.62
N ILE A 673 12.25 25.61 24.72
CA ILE A 673 11.76 25.79 23.35
C ILE A 673 12.90 25.61 22.35
N TYR A 674 12.56 25.15 21.15
CA TYR A 674 13.46 25.15 20.02
C TYR A 674 13.21 26.38 19.16
N ASN A 675 14.29 27.06 18.73
CA ASN A 675 14.28 28.24 17.89
C ASN A 675 13.24 29.29 18.35
N THR A 676 12.14 29.49 17.63
CA THR A 676 11.06 30.43 17.96
C THR A 676 9.90 29.82 18.74
N GLY A 677 9.88 28.48 18.90
CA GLY A 677 8.86 27.74 19.64
C GLY A 677 7.53 27.57 18.92
N ILE A 678 7.54 27.52 17.58
CA ILE A 678 6.35 27.14 16.80
C ILE A 678 6.10 25.63 16.87
N GLN A 679 4.92 25.20 16.46
CA GLN A 679 4.46 23.80 16.63
C GLN A 679 5.44 22.79 16.01
N THR A 680 5.88 22.98 14.77
CA THR A 680 6.82 22.09 14.08
C THR A 680 8.19 22.02 14.78
N GLU A 681 8.72 23.17 15.20
CA GLU A 681 10.04 23.26 15.82
C GLU A 681 10.14 22.52 17.16
N MET A 682 9.01 22.30 17.84
CA MET A 682 8.93 21.56 19.10
C MET A 682 8.49 20.12 18.89
N SER A 683 7.53 19.87 17.99
CA SER A 683 6.98 18.52 17.79
C SER A 683 7.94 17.59 17.08
N VAL A 684 8.64 18.03 16.04
CA VAL A 684 9.56 17.18 15.26
C VAL A 684 10.75 16.68 16.09
N PRO A 685 11.44 17.53 16.90
CA PRO A 685 12.48 17.05 17.81
C PRO A 685 11.98 16.07 18.88
N LEU A 686 10.79 16.31 19.46
CA LEU A 686 10.18 15.38 20.42
C LEU A 686 9.88 14.02 19.76
N TYR A 687 9.27 14.02 18.58
CA TYR A 687 8.91 12.81 17.86
C TYR A 687 10.14 11.94 17.54
N TRP A 688 11.20 12.54 17.02
CA TRP A 688 12.45 11.83 16.70
C TRP A 688 13.36 11.60 17.91
N LYS A 689 12.97 12.04 19.11
CA LYS A 689 13.70 11.82 20.40
C LYS A 689 15.11 12.40 20.40
N ILE A 690 15.32 13.48 19.66
CA ILE A 690 16.58 14.23 19.66
C ILE A 690 16.69 15.19 20.86
N VAL A 691 15.56 15.49 21.53
CA VAL A 691 15.50 16.31 22.75
C VAL A 691 16.28 15.63 23.89
N PRO A 692 17.13 16.34 24.67
CA PRO A 692 17.75 15.79 25.87
C PRO A 692 16.67 15.38 26.89
N GLU A 693 16.89 14.26 27.57
CA GLU A 693 15.90 13.65 28.48
C GLU A 693 15.39 14.64 29.54
N GLU A 694 16.31 15.41 30.15
CA GLU A 694 15.99 16.44 31.13
C GLU A 694 15.13 17.60 30.62
N SER A 695 15.09 17.81 29.29
CA SER A 695 14.32 18.89 28.66
C SER A 695 12.98 18.44 28.08
N VAL A 696 12.75 17.12 27.93
CA VAL A 696 11.56 16.56 27.25
C VAL A 696 10.27 17.08 27.87
N ALA A 697 10.14 17.00 29.19
CA ALA A 697 8.92 17.39 29.90
C ALA A 697 8.59 18.89 29.70
N LEU A 698 9.60 19.75 29.72
CA LEU A 698 9.42 21.20 29.56
C LEU A 698 9.09 21.55 28.11
N VAL A 699 9.75 20.94 27.13
CA VAL A 699 9.47 21.17 25.70
C VAL A 699 8.06 20.68 25.36
N ALA A 700 7.66 19.50 25.83
CA ALA A 700 6.32 18.96 25.60
C ALA A 700 5.22 19.84 26.22
N LYS A 701 5.46 20.33 27.46
CA LYS A 701 4.56 21.31 28.12
C LYS A 701 4.40 22.58 27.29
N ASN A 702 5.48 23.09 26.71
CA ASN A 702 5.44 24.31 25.90
C ASN A 702 4.79 24.07 24.54
N LEU A 703 4.97 22.87 23.94
CA LEU A 703 4.23 22.46 22.75
C LEU A 703 2.71 22.45 23.03
N ALA A 704 2.30 21.84 24.14
CA ALA A 704 0.87 21.83 24.52
C ALA A 704 0.32 23.23 24.70
N LYS A 705 1.02 24.10 25.46
CA LYS A 705 0.64 25.52 25.63
C LYS A 705 0.57 26.29 24.31
N ARG A 706 1.49 26.03 23.39
CA ARG A 706 1.49 26.64 22.07
C ARG A 706 0.24 26.25 21.29
N VAL A 707 -0.11 24.97 21.28
CA VAL A 707 -1.31 24.45 20.62
C VAL A 707 -2.58 25.01 21.26
N GLU A 708 -2.62 25.13 22.58
CA GLU A 708 -3.73 25.78 23.31
C GLU A 708 -3.87 27.26 22.93
N ALA A 709 -2.76 28.00 22.87
CA ALA A 709 -2.73 29.40 22.45
C ALA A 709 -3.17 29.59 20.99
N ASP A 710 -2.90 28.62 20.13
CA ASP A 710 -3.37 28.59 18.75
C ASP A 710 -4.84 28.10 18.61
N GLY A 711 -5.58 27.95 19.75
CA GLY A 711 -6.98 27.52 19.77
C GLY A 711 -7.18 26.07 19.32
N PHE A 712 -6.22 25.18 19.58
CA PHE A 712 -6.19 23.78 19.14
C PHE A 712 -6.23 23.61 17.61
N HIS A 713 -5.71 24.59 16.87
CA HIS A 713 -5.55 24.53 15.43
C HIS A 713 -4.12 24.18 15.06
N LEU A 714 -3.97 23.58 13.88
CA LEU A 714 -2.68 23.25 13.32
C LEU A 714 -1.98 24.49 12.76
N ASP A 715 -0.68 24.62 13.00
CA ASP A 715 0.20 25.54 12.30
C ASP A 715 1.47 24.78 11.90
N VAL A 716 1.26 23.73 11.11
CA VAL A 716 2.28 22.79 10.66
C VAL A 716 2.09 22.46 9.18
N GLY A 717 3.16 22.01 8.56
CA GLY A 717 3.12 21.37 7.27
C GLY A 717 3.23 19.84 7.41
N LEU A 718 3.74 19.20 6.36
CA LEU A 718 3.88 17.75 6.23
C LEU A 718 4.66 17.11 7.39
N LEU A 719 5.83 17.67 7.75
CA LEU A 719 6.70 17.09 8.79
C LEU A 719 6.14 17.30 10.19
N GLY A 720 5.59 18.49 10.44
CA GLY A 720 4.94 18.79 11.71
C GLY A 720 3.68 17.98 11.92
N THR A 721 2.93 17.68 10.87
CA THR A 721 1.74 16.80 10.93
C THR A 721 2.11 15.37 11.33
N LYS A 722 3.21 14.82 10.82
CA LYS A 722 3.77 13.53 11.26
C LYS A 722 4.01 13.50 12.76
N ALA A 723 4.52 14.61 13.30
CA ALA A 723 5.07 14.66 14.65
C ALA A 723 4.04 15.05 15.73
N ILE A 724 3.19 16.04 15.47
CA ILE A 724 2.51 16.80 16.53
C ILE A 724 1.58 15.96 17.42
N LEU A 725 0.69 15.14 16.84
CA LEU A 725 -0.26 14.34 17.62
C LEU A 725 0.48 13.26 18.43
N ASN A 726 1.51 12.66 17.85
CA ASN A 726 2.36 11.67 18.51
C ASN A 726 3.17 12.31 19.64
N ALA A 727 3.84 13.44 19.38
CA ALA A 727 4.64 14.15 20.36
C ALA A 727 3.82 14.59 21.58
N LEU A 728 2.61 15.10 21.36
CA LEU A 728 1.69 15.46 22.45
C LEU A 728 1.27 14.22 23.24
N SER A 729 0.81 13.17 22.56
CA SER A 729 0.25 12.00 23.21
C SER A 729 1.29 11.20 23.99
N GLU A 730 2.48 11.00 23.44
CA GLU A 730 3.58 10.27 24.10
C GLU A 730 4.12 10.98 25.34
N ASN A 731 3.86 12.29 25.48
CA ASN A 731 4.33 13.10 26.59
C ASN A 731 3.20 13.52 27.55
N GLY A 732 2.05 12.83 27.53
CA GLY A 732 0.97 13.02 28.50
C GLY A 732 -0.05 14.10 28.15
N TYR A 733 -0.05 14.64 26.93
CA TYR A 733 -0.97 15.66 26.45
C TYR A 733 -1.97 15.13 25.42
N SER A 734 -2.48 13.91 25.62
CA SER A 734 -3.40 13.25 24.70
C SER A 734 -4.71 14.00 24.52
N ASP A 735 -5.22 14.67 25.55
CA ASP A 735 -6.43 15.52 25.45
C ASP A 735 -6.21 16.71 24.51
N VAL A 736 -5.02 17.32 24.54
CA VAL A 736 -4.64 18.42 23.63
C VAL A 736 -4.56 17.86 22.19
N ALA A 737 -3.89 16.71 22.01
CA ALA A 737 -3.81 16.06 20.70
C ALA A 737 -5.20 15.71 20.14
N TYR A 738 -6.10 15.19 20.98
CA TYR A 738 -7.47 14.88 20.60
C TYR A 738 -8.27 16.12 20.18
N LYS A 739 -8.15 17.25 20.93
CA LYS A 739 -8.82 18.51 20.57
C LYS A 739 -8.35 19.02 19.22
N VAL A 740 -7.07 18.84 18.87
CA VAL A 740 -6.53 19.14 17.52
C VAL A 740 -7.12 18.19 16.48
N ALA A 741 -7.12 16.88 16.74
CA ALA A 741 -7.63 15.88 15.80
C ALA A 741 -9.13 16.01 15.52
N ALA A 742 -9.92 16.39 16.54
CA ALA A 742 -11.38 16.56 16.44
C ALA A 742 -11.83 17.97 16.04
N GLN A 743 -10.86 18.90 15.80
CA GLN A 743 -11.16 20.28 15.39
C GLN A 743 -11.93 20.29 14.05
N LYS A 744 -12.96 21.14 13.94
CA LYS A 744 -13.84 21.25 12.78
C LYS A 744 -13.71 22.56 12.01
N THR A 745 -13.00 23.53 12.58
CA THR A 745 -12.78 24.84 11.96
C THR A 745 -11.38 24.90 11.33
N TYR A 746 -11.19 25.82 10.41
CA TYR A 746 -9.92 26.03 9.69
C TYR A 746 -8.79 26.49 10.62
N PRO A 747 -7.59 25.96 10.49
CA PRO A 747 -7.17 24.81 9.69
C PRO A 747 -7.25 23.48 10.48
N SER A 748 -7.84 22.45 9.89
CA SER A 748 -7.93 21.12 10.50
C SER A 748 -8.41 20.07 9.49
N TRP A 749 -8.20 18.77 9.78
CA TRP A 749 -8.80 17.67 9.01
C TRP A 749 -10.33 17.73 9.04
N GLY A 750 -10.92 18.08 10.19
CA GLY A 750 -12.36 18.18 10.33
C GLY A 750 -12.96 19.31 9.49
N TRP A 751 -12.21 20.39 9.24
CA TRP A 751 -12.62 21.44 8.31
C TRP A 751 -12.86 20.89 6.90
N TRP A 752 -11.98 20.05 6.39
CA TRP A 752 -12.19 19.40 5.09
C TRP A 752 -13.44 18.51 5.10
N MET A 753 -13.64 17.71 6.17
CA MET A 753 -14.80 16.81 6.30
C MET A 753 -16.15 17.57 6.37
N GLU A 754 -16.18 18.69 7.08
CA GLU A 754 -17.38 19.55 7.16
C GLU A 754 -17.66 20.26 5.81
N ASN A 755 -16.66 20.41 4.96
CA ASN A 755 -16.79 20.91 3.59
C ASN A 755 -16.93 19.80 2.53
N GLY A 756 -17.30 18.58 2.95
CA GLY A 756 -17.67 17.49 2.04
C GLY A 756 -16.54 16.61 1.55
N ALA A 757 -15.32 16.74 2.10
CA ALA A 757 -14.19 15.89 1.72
C ALA A 757 -14.47 14.41 2.03
N THR A 758 -14.07 13.54 1.10
CA THR A 758 -14.06 12.09 1.25
C THR A 758 -12.64 11.52 1.20
N THR A 759 -11.66 12.40 1.05
CA THR A 759 -10.22 12.19 0.97
C THR A 759 -9.51 13.30 1.74
N LEU A 760 -8.23 13.15 2.04
CA LEU A 760 -7.40 14.24 2.57
C LEU A 760 -6.91 15.12 1.43
N TYR A 761 -6.70 16.40 1.74
CA TYR A 761 -6.22 17.40 0.79
C TYR A 761 -4.73 17.69 0.99
N GLU A 762 -4.13 18.25 -0.03
CA GLU A 762 -2.72 18.66 -0.01
C GLU A 762 -2.50 20.00 0.72
N ASN A 763 -3.52 20.86 0.75
CA ASN A 763 -3.42 22.17 1.37
C ASN A 763 -4.54 22.40 2.39
N TRP A 764 -4.25 23.19 3.43
CA TRP A 764 -5.25 23.50 4.45
C TRP A 764 -6.42 24.31 3.94
N PRO A 765 -6.25 25.45 3.20
CA PRO A 765 -7.34 26.14 2.53
C PRO A 765 -7.86 25.33 1.33
N ILE A 766 -9.18 25.09 1.32
CA ILE A 766 -9.86 24.34 0.25
C ILE A 766 -9.97 25.13 -1.06
N ASP A 767 -9.76 26.43 -1.03
CA ASP A 767 -9.79 27.36 -2.15
C ASP A 767 -8.39 27.79 -2.60
N ALA A 768 -7.35 27.11 -2.14
CA ALA A 768 -5.99 27.34 -2.57
C ALA A 768 -5.88 27.31 -4.10
N LYS A 769 -5.03 28.19 -4.66
CA LYS A 769 -4.86 28.34 -6.11
C LYS A 769 -3.71 27.52 -6.68
N SER A 770 -2.82 27.04 -5.81
CA SER A 770 -1.70 26.17 -6.15
C SER A 770 -1.57 25.08 -5.10
N ASP A 771 -0.88 24.00 -5.44
CA ASP A 771 -0.60 22.87 -4.53
C ASP A 771 -1.86 22.39 -3.80
N ILE A 772 -2.92 22.15 -4.55
CA ILE A 772 -4.21 21.70 -4.03
C ILE A 772 -4.73 20.48 -4.79
N SER A 773 -4.14 19.34 -4.55
CA SER A 773 -4.78 18.06 -4.79
C SER A 773 -5.83 17.82 -3.70
N MET A 774 -7.04 17.43 -4.08
CA MET A 774 -8.08 17.05 -3.12
C MET A 774 -8.07 15.54 -2.84
N ASN A 775 -6.98 14.85 -3.16
CA ASN A 775 -6.75 13.44 -2.86
C ASN A 775 -5.25 13.17 -2.64
N HIS A 776 -4.76 13.52 -1.45
CA HIS A 776 -3.36 13.49 -1.10
C HIS A 776 -3.13 12.82 0.25
N ILE A 777 -1.98 12.16 0.45
CA ILE A 777 -1.75 11.39 1.67
C ILE A 777 -0.76 12.04 2.66
N MET A 778 -0.11 13.13 2.29
CA MET A 778 0.95 13.73 3.10
C MET A 778 0.54 14.14 4.52
N PHE A 779 -0.73 14.39 4.77
CA PHE A 779 -1.28 14.65 6.10
C PHE A 779 -1.91 13.42 6.76
N GLY A 780 -1.54 12.21 6.31
CA GLY A 780 -2.19 10.95 6.67
C GLY A 780 -1.70 10.26 7.95
N GLU A 781 -0.71 10.80 8.67
CA GLU A 781 -0.22 10.21 9.93
C GLU A 781 -1.32 10.10 11.00
N ILE A 782 -2.35 10.93 10.93
CA ILE A 782 -3.49 10.86 11.85
C ILE A 782 -4.12 9.45 11.86
N GLY A 783 -4.12 8.73 10.72
CA GLY A 783 -4.57 7.34 10.66
C GLY A 783 -3.80 6.45 11.62
N ALA A 784 -2.47 6.50 11.62
CA ALA A 784 -1.63 5.73 12.54
C ALA A 784 -1.80 6.19 13.99
N TRP A 785 -1.91 7.49 14.23
CA TRP A 785 -2.14 8.03 15.56
C TRP A 785 -3.41 7.47 16.21
N LEU A 786 -4.47 7.25 15.44
CA LEU A 786 -5.71 6.64 15.94
C LEU A 786 -5.49 5.23 16.51
N TYR A 787 -4.61 4.44 15.92
CA TYR A 787 -4.22 3.14 16.47
C TYR A 787 -3.30 3.28 17.68
N LYS A 788 -2.29 4.15 17.61
CA LYS A 788 -1.24 4.28 18.62
C LYS A 788 -1.70 4.94 19.91
N SER A 789 -2.59 5.92 19.82
CA SER A 789 -2.98 6.72 20.98
C SER A 789 -4.37 6.37 21.50
N PRO A 790 -5.51 6.71 20.87
CA PRO A 790 -6.81 6.28 21.43
C PRO A 790 -6.96 4.75 21.47
N GLY A 791 -6.49 4.03 20.45
CA GLY A 791 -6.49 2.57 20.41
C GLY A 791 -5.41 1.92 21.27
N GLY A 792 -4.29 2.58 21.45
CA GLY A 792 -3.16 2.16 22.27
C GLY A 792 -2.35 0.98 21.70
N ILE A 793 -2.55 0.56 20.46
CA ILE A 793 -1.87 -0.60 19.87
C ILE A 793 -0.51 -0.16 19.27
N LYS A 794 0.59 -0.68 19.83
CA LYS A 794 1.95 -0.38 19.37
C LYS A 794 2.77 -1.67 19.28
N PRO A 795 3.64 -1.86 18.25
CA PRO A 795 4.61 -2.95 18.25
C PRO A 795 5.71 -2.69 19.29
N ASP A 796 6.22 -3.75 19.91
CA ASP A 796 7.41 -3.66 20.77
C ASP A 796 8.67 -3.79 19.92
N GLU A 797 9.54 -2.78 19.96
CA GLU A 797 10.83 -2.80 19.25
C GLU A 797 11.74 -3.96 19.65
N LYS A 798 11.62 -4.45 20.89
CA LYS A 798 12.42 -5.57 21.41
C LYS A 798 11.91 -6.93 20.95
N GLN A 799 10.62 -7.02 20.65
CA GLN A 799 9.94 -8.21 20.14
C GLN A 799 8.98 -7.82 18.99
N PRO A 800 9.54 -7.46 17.82
CA PRO A 800 8.78 -6.90 16.70
C PRO A 800 7.79 -7.90 16.10
N GLY A 801 7.01 -7.44 15.13
CA GLY A 801 5.97 -8.23 14.47
C GLY A 801 4.78 -8.50 15.39
N PHE A 802 4.58 -7.69 16.42
CA PHE A 802 3.53 -7.92 17.43
C PHE A 802 3.69 -9.27 18.15
N LYS A 803 4.92 -9.77 18.23
CA LYS A 803 5.25 -10.91 19.12
C LYS A 803 4.98 -10.54 20.56
N HIS A 804 5.38 -9.33 20.96
CA HIS A 804 4.90 -8.64 22.13
C HIS A 804 4.20 -7.35 21.71
N ILE A 805 3.05 -7.07 22.32
CA ILE A 805 2.21 -5.93 21.99
C ILE A 805 2.24 -4.95 23.16
N ILE A 806 2.53 -3.71 22.89
CA ILE A 806 2.35 -2.65 23.88
C ILE A 806 0.94 -2.10 23.69
N LEU A 807 0.11 -2.25 24.73
CA LEU A 807 -1.22 -1.67 24.82
C LEU A 807 -1.20 -0.47 25.76
N ASP A 808 -1.40 0.72 25.22
CA ASP A 808 -1.33 1.98 25.96
C ASP A 808 -2.46 2.92 25.51
N PRO A 809 -3.73 2.52 25.76
CA PRO A 809 -4.89 3.30 25.31
C PRO A 809 -5.03 4.57 26.12
N HIS A 810 -5.09 5.71 25.44
CA HIS A 810 -5.33 7.01 26.05
C HIS A 810 -6.81 7.34 26.05
N ILE A 811 -7.37 7.56 27.23
CA ILE A 811 -8.79 7.86 27.45
C ILE A 811 -8.97 9.38 27.43
N MET A 812 -9.44 9.89 26.33
CA MET A 812 -9.51 11.33 26.06
C MET A 812 -10.88 11.92 26.46
N GLU A 813 -10.87 13.14 26.96
CA GLU A 813 -12.10 13.89 27.25
C GLU A 813 -12.89 14.13 25.94
N GLY A 814 -14.19 13.84 25.94
CA GLY A 814 -15.07 13.96 24.78
C GLY A 814 -15.18 12.71 23.92
N LEU A 815 -14.48 11.62 24.28
CA LEU A 815 -14.71 10.30 23.70
C LEU A 815 -15.44 9.39 24.73
N ASP A 816 -16.56 8.79 24.32
CA ASP A 816 -17.30 7.83 25.15
C ASP A 816 -16.80 6.40 24.96
N ASN A 817 -16.38 6.08 23.74
CA ASN A 817 -15.76 4.79 23.40
C ASN A 817 -14.86 4.93 22.19
N PHE A 818 -13.93 3.98 22.11
CA PHE A 818 -13.03 3.82 20.97
C PHE A 818 -12.67 2.35 20.78
N GLU A 819 -12.59 1.91 19.53
CA GLU A 819 -12.21 0.57 19.15
C GLU A 819 -11.13 0.66 18.06
N ALA A 820 -10.03 -0.06 18.26
CA ALA A 820 -9.03 -0.29 17.23
C ALA A 820 -8.73 -1.79 17.12
N SER A 821 -8.53 -2.26 15.90
CA SER A 821 -8.04 -3.63 15.68
C SER A 821 -7.04 -3.67 14.53
N HIS A 822 -6.08 -4.59 14.64
CA HIS A 822 -5.05 -4.83 13.64
C HIS A 822 -4.77 -6.32 13.51
N ILE A 823 -4.64 -6.84 12.29
CA ILE A 823 -4.26 -8.22 12.02
C ILE A 823 -2.76 -8.23 11.72
N GLY A 824 -1.97 -8.51 12.74
CA GLY A 824 -0.53 -8.68 12.62
C GLY A 824 -0.12 -10.09 12.19
N PRO A 825 1.18 -10.40 12.14
CA PRO A 825 1.71 -11.72 11.74
C PRO A 825 1.18 -12.89 12.55
N TYR A 826 0.83 -12.67 13.82
CA TYR A 826 0.29 -13.71 14.72
C TYR A 826 -1.25 -13.78 14.74
N GLY A 827 -1.94 -12.79 14.20
CA GLY A 827 -3.39 -12.73 14.14
C GLY A 827 -3.98 -11.41 14.62
N LYS A 828 -5.30 -11.41 14.90
CA LYS A 828 -6.04 -10.20 15.25
C LYS A 828 -5.73 -9.72 16.66
N ILE A 829 -5.26 -8.48 16.76
CA ILE A 829 -5.15 -7.68 17.98
C ILE A 829 -6.39 -6.79 18.04
N SER A 830 -7.01 -6.67 19.21
CA SER A 830 -8.12 -5.75 19.41
C SER A 830 -7.97 -5.02 20.74
N SER A 831 -8.12 -3.71 20.70
CA SER A 831 -8.15 -2.83 21.87
C SER A 831 -9.38 -1.95 21.76
N ALA A 832 -10.34 -2.19 22.63
CA ALA A 832 -11.56 -1.42 22.73
C ALA A 832 -11.75 -0.94 24.16
N TRP A 833 -12.23 0.29 24.33
CA TRP A 833 -12.61 0.80 25.64
C TRP A 833 -13.89 1.63 25.55
N LYS A 834 -14.61 1.68 26.66
CA LYS A 834 -15.81 2.52 26.83
C LYS A 834 -15.94 3.04 28.24
N ARG A 835 -16.42 4.28 28.35
CA ARG A 835 -16.83 4.85 29.62
C ARG A 835 -18.07 4.13 30.16
N THR A 836 -18.10 3.95 31.46
CA THR A 836 -19.26 3.40 32.19
C THR A 836 -19.65 4.37 33.30
N ASN A 837 -20.80 4.19 33.95
CA ASN A 837 -21.24 5.03 35.06
C ASN A 837 -20.22 5.12 36.21
N ASN A 838 -19.35 4.10 36.37
CA ASN A 838 -18.44 3.99 37.51
C ASN A 838 -16.98 3.88 37.09
N GLY A 839 -16.61 4.21 35.82
CA GLY A 839 -15.22 4.11 35.37
C GLY A 839 -15.10 3.74 33.89
N ILE A 840 -14.12 2.89 33.57
CA ILE A 840 -13.80 2.51 32.21
C ILE A 840 -13.73 0.98 32.11
N ARG A 841 -14.32 0.45 31.06
CA ARG A 841 -14.20 -0.96 30.68
C ARG A 841 -13.34 -1.07 29.43
N TYR A 842 -12.42 -2.02 29.41
CA TYR A 842 -11.58 -2.39 28.29
C TYR A 842 -11.90 -3.82 27.86
N ASP A 843 -12.06 -4.03 26.55
CA ASP A 843 -12.22 -5.34 25.92
C ASP A 843 -11.00 -5.56 25.01
N ILE A 844 -10.11 -6.48 25.40
CA ILE A 844 -8.80 -6.70 24.76
C ILE A 844 -8.75 -8.09 24.16
N THR A 845 -8.19 -8.21 22.95
CA THR A 845 -7.88 -9.50 22.33
C THR A 845 -6.40 -9.56 21.97
N ILE A 846 -5.72 -10.59 22.42
CA ILE A 846 -4.32 -10.89 22.12
C ILE A 846 -4.28 -12.20 21.33
N PRO A 847 -3.73 -12.22 20.11
CA PRO A 847 -3.70 -13.43 19.30
C PRO A 847 -2.86 -14.54 19.93
N ALA A 848 -3.15 -15.77 19.55
CA ALA A 848 -2.31 -16.91 19.93
C ALA A 848 -0.85 -16.63 19.54
N ASN A 849 0.06 -17.18 20.35
CA ASN A 849 1.50 -17.03 20.13
C ASN A 849 2.07 -15.61 20.34
N SER A 850 1.26 -14.66 20.85
CA SER A 850 1.68 -13.32 21.25
C SER A 850 1.46 -13.10 22.74
N THR A 851 2.12 -12.07 23.26
CA THR A 851 1.92 -11.52 24.60
C THR A 851 1.65 -10.01 24.50
N ALA A 852 1.16 -9.40 25.57
CA ALA A 852 1.02 -7.96 25.63
C ALA A 852 1.32 -7.43 27.03
N SER A 853 1.80 -6.18 27.11
CA SER A 853 1.80 -5.37 28.32
C SER A 853 0.80 -4.23 28.14
N ILE A 854 -0.21 -4.16 29.02
CA ILE A 854 -1.17 -3.04 29.02
C ILE A 854 -0.81 -2.04 30.11
N ASN A 855 -0.77 -0.75 29.74
CA ASN A 855 -0.62 0.37 30.64
C ASN A 855 -1.96 1.10 30.74
N LEU A 856 -2.60 1.05 31.90
CA LEU A 856 -3.85 1.76 32.13
C LEU A 856 -3.59 3.15 32.73
N PRO A 857 -4.40 4.17 32.40
CA PRO A 857 -4.27 5.47 33.02
C PRO A 857 -4.34 5.38 34.53
N VAL A 858 -3.47 6.16 35.23
CA VAL A 858 -3.45 6.19 36.70
C VAL A 858 -4.56 7.10 37.20
N ASN A 859 -5.60 6.51 37.78
CA ASN A 859 -6.63 7.25 38.52
C ASN A 859 -6.47 6.93 40.01
N SER A 860 -6.16 7.93 40.83
CA SER A 860 -6.00 7.73 42.30
C SER A 860 -7.27 7.17 42.91
N GLY A 861 -7.14 6.08 43.64
CA GLY A 861 -8.26 5.38 44.31
C GLY A 861 -9.09 4.47 43.42
N ALA A 862 -8.71 4.27 42.15
CA ALA A 862 -9.43 3.34 41.26
C ALA A 862 -9.07 1.87 41.59
N SER A 863 -10.09 1.02 41.60
CA SER A 863 -9.91 -0.45 41.65
C SER A 863 -9.83 -1.00 40.22
N ILE A 864 -8.87 -1.88 39.96
CA ILE A 864 -8.71 -2.54 38.66
C ILE A 864 -9.03 -4.02 38.81
N SER A 865 -9.81 -4.58 37.92
CA SER A 865 -10.02 -6.01 37.79
C SER A 865 -9.77 -6.54 36.39
N VAL A 866 -9.19 -7.74 36.28
CA VAL A 866 -8.96 -8.46 35.01
C VAL A 866 -9.78 -9.74 35.04
N ASN A 867 -10.75 -9.89 34.16
CA ASN A 867 -11.69 -11.02 34.15
C ASN A 867 -12.31 -11.25 35.51
N GLY A 868 -12.67 -10.18 36.23
CA GLY A 868 -13.29 -10.22 37.57
C GLY A 868 -12.31 -10.40 38.74
N LYS A 869 -11.01 -10.61 38.50
CA LYS A 869 -9.98 -10.69 39.55
C LYS A 869 -9.35 -9.33 39.79
N ILE A 870 -9.35 -8.86 41.01
CA ILE A 870 -8.78 -7.55 41.40
C ILE A 870 -7.25 -7.62 41.34
N THR A 871 -6.66 -6.52 40.84
CA THR A 871 -5.21 -6.25 40.84
C THR A 871 -4.93 -4.84 41.33
N SER A 872 -3.78 -4.65 41.96
CA SER A 872 -3.32 -3.31 42.39
C SER A 872 -2.46 -2.62 41.35
N SER A 873 -2.04 -3.32 40.29
CA SER A 873 -1.16 -2.78 39.24
C SER A 873 -1.97 -2.23 38.07
N ASN A 874 -1.61 -1.04 37.58
CA ASN A 874 -2.07 -0.46 36.34
C ASN A 874 -1.22 -0.91 35.13
N LYS A 875 -0.10 -1.59 35.37
CA LYS A 875 0.71 -2.27 34.35
C LYS A 875 0.48 -3.76 34.48
N ILE A 876 -0.05 -4.38 33.46
CA ILE A 876 -0.51 -5.77 33.50
C ILE A 876 0.05 -6.51 32.28
N ASP A 877 0.77 -7.61 32.53
CA ASP A 877 1.22 -8.48 31.44
C ASP A 877 0.14 -9.52 31.16
N LEU A 878 -0.17 -9.67 29.89
CA LEU A 878 -1.22 -10.51 29.37
C LEU A 878 -0.65 -11.54 28.37
N ALA A 879 -1.03 -12.78 28.52
CA ALA A 879 -0.78 -13.83 27.53
C ALA A 879 -1.83 -13.73 26.39
N ALA A 880 -1.73 -14.63 25.41
CA ALA A 880 -2.78 -14.79 24.39
C ALA A 880 -4.15 -15.01 25.02
N GLY A 881 -5.22 -14.47 24.43
CA GLY A 881 -6.60 -14.65 24.91
C GLY A 881 -7.44 -13.40 24.85
N LYS A 882 -8.64 -13.49 25.42
CA LYS A 882 -9.56 -12.37 25.54
C LYS A 882 -9.68 -11.92 26.98
N TYR A 883 -9.67 -10.61 27.19
CA TYR A 883 -9.71 -10.01 28.50
C TYR A 883 -10.75 -8.90 28.58
N VAL A 884 -11.45 -8.90 29.71
CA VAL A 884 -12.28 -7.78 30.14
C VAL A 884 -11.58 -7.14 31.32
N ILE A 885 -11.19 -5.89 31.19
CA ILE A 885 -10.58 -5.14 32.28
C ILE A 885 -11.54 -4.03 32.69
N GLU A 886 -11.83 -3.94 34.00
CA GLU A 886 -12.66 -2.86 34.55
C GLU A 886 -11.81 -2.02 35.50
N GLN A 887 -11.78 -0.72 35.25
CA GLN A 887 -11.20 0.28 36.12
C GLN A 887 -12.34 1.11 36.71
N LYS A 888 -12.63 0.89 37.99
CA LYS A 888 -13.72 1.56 38.71
C LYS A 888 -13.17 2.65 39.59
N VAL A 889 -13.70 3.86 39.47
CA VAL A 889 -13.36 4.97 40.37
C VAL A 889 -13.90 4.66 41.73
N GLY A 890 -13.06 4.82 42.78
CA GLY A 890 -13.51 4.67 44.19
C GLY A 890 -14.65 5.65 44.47
N LYS A 891 -15.64 5.19 45.27
CA LYS A 891 -16.72 6.04 45.74
C LYS A 891 -16.20 7.11 46.68
#